data_bd85f4be1ada7b6bf0300a897ba7b2d8
#
_entry.id   bd85f4be1ada7b6bf0300a897ba7b2d8
#
_cell.length_a   1.000
_cell.length_b   1.000
_cell.length_c   1.000
_cell.angle_alpha   90.00
_cell.angle_beta   90.00
_cell.angle_gamma   90.00
#
_symmetry.space_group_name_H-M   'P 1'
#
loop_
_entity.id
_entity.type
_entity.pdbx_description
1 polymer ?
#
loop_
_entity_poly.entity_id
_entity_poly.type
_entity_poly.pdbx_seq_one_letter_code
_entity_poly.pdbx_strand_id
1 'polypeptide(L)'
;MKTKDYPPIIMPRPVPWLEPNCQPVKCLFIILATASGLGILTQSQQATCQAQDASKKGNATLTSGWEFIATPTDAPLREKNLSWKSIELPATFEEHEGVSFDGIGWYRTRISSGLSSGSNSNPHTRTIVRLHGAATEATLWCNGEKIAEHLGGWTPFECDITKFLNDATPRSSQSDAKPQAELLIKVDERVGHNSQGFLPVFAPHFGGLWKPVEVLELPPVWIDPHSLFLWGDPSTSNLHYEITLHGLDQQAIADFLPEHPFEIHLDYRLKSQRTTAQTLIGDDTREDDNQSDLDSWTRRTIPYSQADAQRLLEKGSLLLQGQIPIVDPKLWSPEQPNLYETKLSLTQKNSPNAPPVHQHSSTAAFRSIRVQGDSILLNEKPLQVRGILNWGYAPPRVAPSLDPKHWRDELKFAKDNGFNLMKICLWIPPKGYLELADEMGVLLWMEYPTWHSQWTQAALPTLEKEFDEFFLYDRNHPSVILRSLTCETGPSADIDVIRTLYDRCHRRIPGSIVEDDSSWIQWNRIHDFYDDHPYGNNHTWVATLERLRSYIAEHGVKPLVLGEAIAADTWCPPNSLESMRQSLPEQALSLQSLKRGTPESPYESPFWFPLAYQANESWAQARSIDMGKPAVERLEQDSKRYAWLMRKYQIETYRHEFPSGGYVISVIRDFPFASMGLLDFENRPKWPAEAFEWHSEHALVLRTIDERRSFFEDAPFEANLVLQSPNFHRQLQEQPDPLNATQLTDEYTLEWTWSSPEHTANTTNAITGKRRFSKAQLENFLSTDPPKSLTLLPLHSLKDQLPKI
;
A
#
# COMPACT_ATOMS: atom_id res chain seq x y z
N MET A 1 -39.00 -26.64 -2.69
CA MET A 1 -37.89 -27.51 -2.32
C MET A 1 -37.49 -27.20 -0.88
N LYS A 2 -37.44 -28.21 -0.01
CA LYS A 2 -37.29 -28.04 1.42
C LYS A 2 -35.86 -27.61 1.75
N THR A 3 -35.69 -26.48 2.45
CA THR A 3 -34.44 -26.04 3.06
C THR A 3 -33.98 -27.09 4.09
N LYS A 4 -32.78 -27.61 3.94
CA LYS A 4 -32.10 -28.41 4.98
C LYS A 4 -31.47 -27.44 5.96
N ASP A 5 -31.94 -27.53 7.21
CA ASP A 5 -31.36 -26.85 8.34
C ASP A 5 -29.94 -27.40 8.61
N TYR A 6 -28.94 -26.57 8.50
CA TYR A 6 -27.58 -26.83 9.02
C TYR A 6 -27.53 -26.40 10.48
N PRO A 7 -26.93 -27.20 11.38
CA PRO A 7 -26.79 -26.80 12.76
C PRO A 7 -25.85 -25.58 12.88
N PRO A 8 -26.12 -24.65 13.82
CA PRO A 8 -25.31 -23.51 14.06
C PRO A 8 -23.91 -23.93 14.55
N ILE A 9 -22.87 -23.33 13.97
CA ILE A 9 -21.48 -23.44 14.42
C ILE A 9 -21.40 -22.80 15.80
N ILE A 10 -21.20 -23.63 16.82
CA ILE A 10 -20.99 -23.18 18.21
C ILE A 10 -19.57 -22.60 18.27
N MET A 11 -19.47 -21.29 18.32
CA MET A 11 -18.22 -20.64 18.75
C MET A 11 -17.97 -21.01 20.22
N PRO A 12 -16.73 -21.34 20.60
CA PRO A 12 -16.40 -21.57 21.99
C PRO A 12 -16.63 -20.27 22.79
N ARG A 13 -17.44 -20.37 23.85
CA ARG A 13 -17.65 -19.27 24.79
C ARG A 13 -16.33 -18.87 25.43
N PRO A 14 -16.06 -17.56 25.61
CA PRO A 14 -14.89 -17.14 26.37
C PRO A 14 -14.98 -17.65 27.80
N VAL A 15 -13.89 -18.22 28.27
CA VAL A 15 -13.74 -18.69 29.65
C VAL A 15 -13.74 -17.48 30.58
N PRO A 16 -14.55 -17.47 31.67
CA PRO A 16 -14.53 -16.36 32.60
C PRO A 16 -13.21 -16.35 33.40
N TRP A 17 -12.55 -15.22 33.39
CA TRP A 17 -11.33 -14.97 34.13
C TRP A 17 -11.67 -14.73 35.60
N LEU A 18 -11.04 -15.50 36.49
CA LEU A 18 -11.10 -15.33 37.94
C LEU A 18 -10.36 -14.04 38.36
N GLU A 19 -11.01 -13.20 39.13
CA GLU A 19 -10.42 -12.03 39.77
C GLU A 19 -9.41 -12.44 40.84
N PRO A 20 -8.19 -11.86 40.89
CA PRO A 20 -7.35 -11.94 42.06
C PRO A 20 -7.48 -10.68 42.93
N ASN A 21 -8.00 -10.85 44.11
CA ASN A 21 -7.87 -9.89 45.22
C ASN A 21 -6.41 -9.87 45.69
N CYS A 22 -5.71 -8.76 45.51
CA CYS A 22 -4.48 -8.47 46.26
C CYS A 22 -4.38 -6.98 46.62
N GLN A 23 -4.25 -6.69 47.90
CA GLN A 23 -4.00 -5.37 48.46
C GLN A 23 -2.54 -4.94 48.31
N PRO A 24 -2.23 -3.64 48.21
CA PRO A 24 -0.90 -3.14 47.94
C PRO A 24 -0.02 -3.04 49.21
N VAL A 25 1.19 -3.57 49.12
CA VAL A 25 2.27 -3.32 50.08
C VAL A 25 3.08 -2.11 49.60
N LYS A 26 3.14 -1.07 50.45
CA LYS A 26 3.97 0.12 50.24
C LYS A 26 5.42 -0.20 50.58
N CYS A 27 6.34 -0.03 49.64
CA CYS A 27 7.78 0.09 49.92
C CYS A 27 8.26 1.46 49.47
N LEU A 28 8.82 2.19 50.45
CA LEU A 28 9.43 3.49 50.32
C LEU A 28 10.91 3.32 49.97
N PHE A 29 11.38 3.87 48.86
CA PHE A 29 12.81 4.00 48.60
C PHE A 29 13.21 5.46 48.42
N ILE A 30 14.16 5.87 49.24
CA ILE A 30 14.82 7.19 49.19
C ILE A 30 15.97 7.07 48.19
N ILE A 31 16.06 7.93 47.22
CA ILE A 31 17.21 8.10 46.35
C ILE A 31 17.85 9.45 46.57
N LEU A 32 19.13 9.43 46.96
CA LEU A 32 20.00 10.58 47.01
C LEU A 32 20.55 10.93 45.63
N ALA A 33 20.40 12.16 45.25
CA ALA A 33 20.99 12.71 44.04
C ALA A 33 22.44 13.16 44.32
N THR A 34 23.36 12.76 43.42
CA THR A 34 24.65 13.43 43.23
C THR A 34 24.81 13.88 41.81
N ALA A 35 24.97 15.19 41.68
CA ALA A 35 25.24 15.84 40.40
C ALA A 35 26.74 15.67 40.03
N SER A 36 27.00 15.34 38.81
CA SER A 36 28.29 15.59 38.15
C SER A 36 28.03 15.81 36.65
N GLY A 37 28.27 17.02 36.19
CA GLY A 37 28.08 17.42 34.81
C GLY A 37 29.19 16.88 33.90
N LEU A 38 28.78 16.50 32.70
CA LEU A 38 29.61 16.55 31.49
C LEU A 38 28.66 16.80 30.30
N GLY A 39 28.78 17.96 29.68
CA GLY A 39 28.07 18.30 28.49
C GLY A 39 28.56 17.48 27.31
N ILE A 40 27.67 16.75 26.68
CA ILE A 40 27.89 16.20 25.35
C ILE A 40 26.87 16.90 24.44
N LEU A 41 27.40 17.75 23.57
CA LEU A 41 26.69 18.33 22.45
C LEU A 41 26.29 17.21 21.49
N THR A 42 25.05 16.79 21.53
CA THR A 42 24.45 16.02 20.46
C THR A 42 23.97 17.01 19.39
N GLN A 43 24.74 17.15 18.31
CA GLN A 43 24.23 17.69 17.08
C GLN A 43 23.17 16.73 16.52
N SER A 44 21.92 17.04 16.73
CA SER A 44 20.83 16.49 15.92
C SER A 44 20.99 17.04 14.49
N GLN A 45 21.53 16.24 13.60
CA GLN A 45 21.39 16.47 12.18
C GLN A 45 19.90 16.23 11.83
N GLN A 46 19.11 17.28 11.89
CA GLN A 46 17.86 17.35 11.13
C GLN A 46 18.24 17.33 9.67
N ALA A 47 18.08 16.18 9.04
CA ALA A 47 18.07 16.05 7.60
C ALA A 47 16.81 16.76 7.10
N THR A 48 16.92 18.04 6.79
CA THR A 48 15.96 18.76 5.98
C THR A 48 15.93 18.10 4.61
N CYS A 49 14.94 17.23 4.41
CA CYS A 49 14.60 16.71 3.09
C CYS A 49 14.01 17.88 2.29
N GLN A 50 14.85 18.64 1.61
CA GLN A 50 14.43 19.52 0.54
C GLN A 50 14.04 18.64 -0.63
N ALA A 51 12.75 18.36 -0.76
CA ALA A 51 12.18 17.89 -2.00
C ALA A 51 12.39 19.00 -3.04
N GLN A 52 13.42 18.85 -3.86
CA GLN A 52 13.63 19.67 -5.05
C GLN A 52 12.56 19.30 -6.08
N ASP A 53 11.41 19.98 -6.02
CA ASP A 53 10.58 20.21 -7.21
C ASP A 53 10.55 21.71 -7.48
N ALA A 54 11.64 22.20 -8.09
CA ALA A 54 11.84 23.62 -8.44
C ALA A 54 11.00 24.07 -9.64
N SER A 55 9.99 23.28 -10.08
CA SER A 55 9.20 23.60 -11.29
C SER A 55 7.82 24.21 -11.01
N LYS A 56 7.40 24.34 -9.76
CA LYS A 56 6.06 24.87 -9.43
C LYS A 56 6.14 26.30 -8.89
N LYS A 57 6.24 27.29 -9.80
CA LYS A 57 5.90 28.67 -9.45
C LYS A 57 4.43 28.73 -9.03
N GLY A 58 4.14 29.15 -7.80
CA GLY A 58 2.79 29.39 -7.31
C GLY A 58 2.22 28.42 -6.27
N ASN A 59 2.98 27.38 -5.86
CA ASN A 59 2.53 26.42 -4.87
C ASN A 59 3.39 26.49 -3.59
N ALA A 60 2.77 26.44 -2.42
CA ALA A 60 3.48 26.42 -1.14
C ALA A 60 2.88 25.36 -0.21
N THR A 61 3.74 24.49 0.35
CA THR A 61 3.35 23.59 1.44
C THR A 61 3.41 24.34 2.76
N LEU A 62 2.32 24.30 3.52
CA LEU A 62 2.20 24.97 4.82
C LEU A 62 2.69 24.04 5.94
N THR A 63 3.99 24.06 6.22
CA THR A 63 4.60 23.23 7.27
C THR A 63 4.63 23.91 8.64
N SER A 64 4.61 25.25 8.70
CA SER A 64 4.73 26.04 9.93
C SER A 64 3.69 27.17 9.98
N GLY A 65 3.61 27.87 11.11
CA GLY A 65 2.63 28.93 11.31
C GLY A 65 1.25 28.41 11.72
N TRP A 66 1.18 27.15 12.15
CA TRP A 66 -0.03 26.52 12.64
C TRP A 66 -0.14 26.63 14.16
N GLU A 67 -1.35 26.86 14.62
CA GLU A 67 -1.72 26.76 16.03
C GLU A 67 -2.80 25.66 16.15
N PHE A 68 -2.70 24.87 17.21
CA PHE A 68 -3.51 23.69 17.46
C PHE A 68 -4.09 23.68 18.87
N ILE A 69 -5.30 23.14 19.00
CA ILE A 69 -5.92 22.79 20.27
C ILE A 69 -6.71 21.50 20.14
N ALA A 70 -6.51 20.60 21.10
CA ALA A 70 -7.27 19.36 21.21
C ALA A 70 -8.46 19.53 22.15
N THR A 71 -9.59 18.93 21.78
CA THR A 71 -10.80 18.91 22.62
C THR A 71 -11.43 17.50 22.57
N PRO A 72 -11.86 16.96 23.72
CA PRO A 72 -12.50 15.63 23.73
C PRO A 72 -13.95 15.67 23.21
N THR A 73 -14.52 16.84 22.98
CA THR A 73 -15.92 17.01 22.58
C THR A 73 -16.07 18.12 21.55
N ASP A 74 -17.22 18.16 20.88
CA ASP A 74 -17.65 19.21 19.95
C ASP A 74 -17.90 20.59 20.60
N ALA A 75 -17.38 20.84 21.80
CA ALA A 75 -17.57 22.12 22.46
C ALA A 75 -17.11 23.26 21.54
N PRO A 76 -17.98 24.23 21.21
CA PRO A 76 -17.58 25.32 20.35
C PRO A 76 -16.45 26.12 21.03
N LEU A 77 -15.46 26.57 20.22
CA LEU A 77 -14.33 27.40 20.63
C LEU A 77 -14.76 28.78 21.19
N ARG A 78 -15.82 28.82 22.00
CA ARG A 78 -16.40 30.06 22.54
C ARG A 78 -15.71 30.59 23.81
N GLU A 79 -14.82 29.79 24.39
CA GLU A 79 -14.09 30.18 25.57
C GLU A 79 -12.98 31.19 25.24
N LYS A 80 -12.97 32.32 25.90
CA LYS A 80 -12.01 33.42 25.63
C LYS A 80 -10.56 33.11 26.04
N ASN A 81 -10.32 31.98 26.71
CA ASN A 81 -9.02 31.63 27.31
C ASN A 81 -8.45 30.30 26.77
N LEU A 82 -8.72 29.96 25.52
CA LEU A 82 -8.16 28.76 24.92
C LEU A 82 -6.64 28.92 24.70
N SER A 83 -5.86 27.97 25.21
CA SER A 83 -4.40 27.93 25.03
C SER A 83 -4.05 27.16 23.75
N TRP A 84 -3.80 27.90 22.68
CA TRP A 84 -3.35 27.30 21.41
C TRP A 84 -1.85 26.98 21.50
N LYS A 85 -1.48 25.82 21.00
CA LYS A 85 -0.08 25.36 20.86
C LYS A 85 0.42 25.63 19.45
N SER A 86 1.64 26.11 19.28
CA SER A 86 2.28 26.15 17.96
C SER A 86 2.71 24.74 17.56
N ILE A 87 2.41 24.33 16.34
CA ILE A 87 2.74 23.01 15.80
C ILE A 87 3.30 23.11 14.39
N GLU A 88 3.93 22.02 13.94
CA GLU A 88 4.33 21.82 12.55
C GLU A 88 3.45 20.74 11.91
N LEU A 89 3.22 20.81 10.60
CA LEU A 89 2.47 19.86 9.81
C LEU A 89 3.35 19.30 8.66
N PRO A 90 3.07 18.08 8.16
CA PRO A 90 2.01 17.18 8.60
C PRO A 90 2.34 16.44 9.90
N ALA A 91 1.33 16.25 10.75
CA ALA A 91 1.45 15.50 11.98
C ALA A 91 0.11 14.91 12.41
N THR A 92 0.17 13.82 13.18
CA THR A 92 -1.02 13.22 13.79
C THR A 92 -1.34 13.83 15.14
N PHE A 93 -2.52 13.59 15.68
CA PHE A 93 -2.88 13.98 17.04
C PHE A 93 -1.97 13.31 18.07
N GLU A 94 -1.63 12.06 17.86
CA GLU A 94 -0.79 11.24 18.75
C GLU A 94 0.62 11.81 18.91
N GLU A 95 1.13 12.46 17.86
CA GLU A 95 2.43 13.16 17.89
C GLU A 95 2.39 14.44 18.75
N HIS A 96 1.20 15.00 18.98
CA HIS A 96 1.01 16.23 19.77
C HIS A 96 0.44 16.00 21.16
N GLU A 97 -0.51 15.07 21.29
CA GLU A 97 -1.29 14.83 22.53
C GLU A 97 -0.98 13.47 23.16
N GLY A 98 -0.24 12.60 22.46
CA GLY A 98 0.08 11.24 22.88
C GLY A 98 -0.88 10.18 22.32
N VAL A 99 -0.43 8.93 22.28
CA VAL A 99 -1.11 7.79 21.59
C VAL A 99 -2.46 7.37 22.20
N SER A 100 -2.86 7.94 23.31
CA SER A 100 -4.16 7.69 23.95
C SER A 100 -5.17 8.80 23.67
N PHE A 101 -4.83 9.77 22.86
CA PHE A 101 -5.79 10.80 22.49
C PHE A 101 -6.85 10.19 21.54
N ASP A 102 -8.10 10.53 21.79
CA ASP A 102 -9.26 10.21 20.96
C ASP A 102 -10.23 11.39 21.05
N GLY A 103 -10.39 12.13 19.96
CA GLY A 103 -11.19 13.34 20.01
C GLY A 103 -11.16 14.23 18.79
N ILE A 104 -11.18 15.53 19.05
CA ILE A 104 -11.27 16.55 18.03
C ILE A 104 -10.10 17.50 18.14
N GLY A 105 -9.42 17.70 17.01
CA GLY A 105 -8.38 18.72 16.86
C GLY A 105 -8.86 19.91 16.06
N TRP A 106 -8.50 21.09 16.54
CA TRP A 106 -8.72 22.34 15.86
C TRP A 106 -7.38 22.95 15.47
N TYR A 107 -7.25 23.31 14.20
CA TYR A 107 -6.08 23.93 13.61
C TYR A 107 -6.44 25.32 13.10
N ARG A 108 -5.56 26.28 13.30
CA ARG A 108 -5.71 27.58 12.64
C ARG A 108 -4.39 28.09 12.08
N THR A 109 -4.50 28.81 10.97
CA THR A 109 -3.36 29.51 10.36
C THR A 109 -3.84 30.74 9.61
N ARG A 110 -2.91 31.59 9.17
CA ARG A 110 -3.20 32.74 8.30
C ARG A 110 -2.50 32.59 6.97
N ILE A 111 -3.25 32.76 5.92
CA ILE A 111 -2.78 32.65 4.54
C ILE A 111 -2.77 34.06 3.94
N SER A 112 -1.63 34.45 3.36
CA SER A 112 -1.46 35.74 2.68
C SER A 112 -1.62 35.56 1.17
N SER A 113 -2.17 36.58 0.50
CA SER A 113 -2.19 36.61 -0.98
C SER A 113 -0.79 36.73 -1.56
N GLY A 114 -0.59 36.20 -2.79
CA GLY A 114 0.65 36.36 -3.56
C GLY A 114 1.82 35.61 -2.93
N LEU A 115 1.71 34.29 -2.80
CA LEU A 115 2.79 33.39 -2.36
C LEU A 115 3.88 33.29 -3.42
N SER A 116 3.55 33.50 -4.70
CA SER A 116 4.52 33.61 -5.78
C SER A 116 5.21 34.98 -5.73
N SER A 117 6.51 34.98 -5.59
CA SER A 117 7.36 36.17 -5.48
C SER A 117 7.52 36.97 -6.80
N GLY A 118 6.49 36.99 -7.66
CA GLY A 118 6.48 37.71 -8.96
C GLY A 118 5.53 38.88 -8.92
N SER A 119 6.02 40.06 -9.29
CA SER A 119 5.32 41.37 -9.31
C SER A 119 4.14 41.50 -10.28
N ASN A 120 3.62 40.43 -10.90
CA ASN A 120 2.48 40.41 -11.76
C ASN A 120 1.41 39.49 -11.20
N SER A 121 0.68 39.94 -10.16
CA SER A 121 -0.54 39.30 -9.73
C SER A 121 -1.58 39.49 -10.84
N ASN A 122 -1.85 38.46 -11.61
CA ASN A 122 -3.03 38.44 -12.47
C ASN A 122 -4.29 38.55 -11.57
N PRO A 123 -5.15 39.55 -11.74
CA PRO A 123 -6.33 39.76 -10.89
C PRO A 123 -7.30 38.56 -10.91
N HIS A 124 -7.13 37.66 -11.85
CA HIS A 124 -7.94 36.46 -11.99
C HIS A 124 -7.33 35.20 -11.37
N THR A 125 -6.19 35.31 -10.65
CA THR A 125 -5.57 34.16 -9.96
C THR A 125 -6.47 33.64 -8.85
N ARG A 126 -6.62 32.31 -8.78
CA ARG A 126 -7.36 31.61 -7.71
C ARG A 126 -6.41 31.11 -6.66
N THR A 127 -6.79 31.22 -5.41
CA THR A 127 -6.05 30.65 -4.29
C THR A 127 -6.83 29.50 -3.70
N ILE A 128 -6.31 28.29 -3.90
CA ILE A 128 -6.92 27.03 -3.47
C ILE A 128 -6.11 26.45 -2.30
N VAL A 129 -6.77 26.05 -1.25
CA VAL A 129 -6.17 25.23 -0.19
C VAL A 129 -6.49 23.77 -0.48
N ARG A 130 -5.43 22.93 -0.58
CA ARG A 130 -5.52 21.49 -0.76
C ARG A 130 -5.04 20.80 0.49
N LEU A 131 -5.89 19.95 1.07
CA LEU A 131 -5.52 19.02 2.13
C LEU A 131 -5.32 17.64 1.51
N HIS A 132 -4.14 17.06 1.67
CA HIS A 132 -3.83 15.75 1.10
C HIS A 132 -4.40 14.57 1.91
N GLY A 133 -4.80 14.81 3.16
CA GLY A 133 -5.48 13.84 4.02
C GLY A 133 -5.68 14.38 5.43
N ALA A 134 -6.91 14.27 5.92
CA ALA A 134 -7.33 14.69 7.25
C ALA A 134 -8.16 13.55 7.88
N ALA A 135 -7.59 12.82 8.80
CA ALA A 135 -8.23 11.64 9.39
C ALA A 135 -9.06 12.03 10.62
N THR A 136 -10.42 11.89 10.56
CA THR A 136 -11.21 11.26 9.49
C THR A 136 -12.21 12.24 8.87
N GLU A 137 -12.88 13.08 9.69
CA GLU A 137 -13.87 14.06 9.22
C GLU A 137 -13.30 15.47 9.41
N ALA A 138 -13.23 16.23 8.33
CA ALA A 138 -12.74 17.60 8.34
C ALA A 138 -13.83 18.60 8.03
N THR A 139 -13.87 19.72 8.78
CA THR A 139 -14.69 20.90 8.47
C THR A 139 -13.81 22.15 8.44
N LEU A 140 -13.95 22.97 7.41
CA LEU A 140 -13.12 24.14 7.16
C LEU A 140 -13.94 25.42 7.20
N TRP A 141 -13.37 26.44 7.84
CA TRP A 141 -13.88 27.83 7.83
C TRP A 141 -12.79 28.77 7.37
N CYS A 142 -13.18 29.81 6.63
CA CYS A 142 -12.31 30.90 6.28
C CYS A 142 -12.94 32.24 6.74
N ASN A 143 -12.21 33.02 7.52
CA ASN A 143 -12.70 34.23 8.16
C ASN A 143 -14.05 34.04 8.91
N GLY A 144 -14.27 32.85 9.47
CA GLY A 144 -15.48 32.48 10.21
C GLY A 144 -16.64 31.96 9.36
N GLU A 145 -16.55 31.97 8.05
CA GLU A 145 -17.52 31.35 7.13
C GLU A 145 -17.12 29.91 6.84
N LYS A 146 -18.06 28.96 6.96
CA LYS A 146 -17.85 27.56 6.60
C LYS A 146 -17.71 27.41 5.09
N ILE A 147 -16.62 26.81 4.62
CA ILE A 147 -16.28 26.72 3.20
C ILE A 147 -16.23 25.30 2.66
N ALA A 148 -15.93 24.31 3.50
CA ALA A 148 -15.85 22.91 3.07
C ALA A 148 -16.11 21.94 4.21
N GLU A 149 -16.56 20.74 3.82
CA GLU A 149 -16.58 19.51 4.65
C GLU A 149 -16.09 18.35 3.82
N HIS A 150 -15.33 17.48 4.46
CA HIS A 150 -14.84 16.26 3.82
C HIS A 150 -14.86 15.10 4.80
N LEU A 151 -15.38 13.97 4.35
CA LEU A 151 -15.34 12.70 5.04
C LEU A 151 -14.33 11.79 4.33
N GLY A 152 -13.49 11.14 5.10
CA GLY A 152 -12.43 10.26 4.61
C GLY A 152 -11.04 10.84 4.84
N GLY A 153 -10.17 10.03 5.47
CA GLY A 153 -8.82 10.46 5.88
C GLY A 153 -7.73 10.28 4.82
N TRP A 154 -8.07 9.74 3.66
CA TRP A 154 -7.07 9.14 2.77
C TRP A 154 -6.81 9.92 1.50
N THR A 155 -7.83 10.54 0.93
CA THR A 155 -7.82 11.25 -0.36
C THR A 155 -7.70 12.75 -0.21
N PRO A 156 -7.14 13.48 -1.20
CA PRO A 156 -7.06 14.92 -1.15
C PRO A 156 -8.40 15.57 -1.45
N PHE A 157 -8.63 16.72 -0.83
CA PHE A 157 -9.74 17.60 -1.17
C PHE A 157 -9.31 19.08 -1.16
N GLU A 158 -10.10 19.93 -1.78
CA GLU A 158 -9.76 21.32 -2.08
C GLU A 158 -10.85 22.30 -1.64
N CYS A 159 -10.46 23.51 -1.31
CA CYS A 159 -11.38 24.64 -1.12
C CYS A 159 -10.80 25.94 -1.66
N ASP A 160 -11.64 26.76 -2.27
CA ASP A 160 -11.29 28.09 -2.80
C ASP A 160 -11.44 29.16 -1.71
N ILE A 161 -10.34 29.85 -1.44
CA ILE A 161 -10.31 30.96 -0.47
C ILE A 161 -10.11 32.32 -1.13
N THR A 162 -10.15 32.42 -2.45
CA THR A 162 -9.85 33.63 -3.23
C THR A 162 -10.69 34.83 -2.79
N LYS A 163 -11.99 34.66 -2.57
CA LYS A 163 -12.90 35.74 -2.15
C LYS A 163 -12.47 36.37 -0.82
N PHE A 164 -11.99 35.55 0.13
CA PHE A 164 -11.59 36.01 1.46
C PHE A 164 -10.28 36.78 1.45
N LEU A 165 -9.42 36.53 0.48
CA LEU A 165 -8.19 37.29 0.28
C LEU A 165 -8.47 38.62 -0.42
N ASN A 166 -9.44 38.65 -1.34
CA ASN A 166 -9.81 39.87 -2.06
C ASN A 166 -10.60 40.85 -1.14
N ASP A 167 -11.44 40.33 -0.25
CA ASP A 167 -12.26 41.10 0.66
C ASP A 167 -11.53 41.55 1.95
N ALA A 168 -10.30 41.05 2.16
CA ALA A 168 -9.53 41.38 3.35
C ALA A 168 -9.05 42.83 3.32
N THR A 169 -9.69 43.69 4.11
CA THR A 169 -9.19 45.04 4.37
C THR A 169 -7.92 44.96 5.21
N PRO A 170 -6.86 45.73 4.86
CA PRO A 170 -5.66 45.81 5.67
C PRO A 170 -6.00 46.25 7.12
N ARG A 171 -5.71 45.40 8.11
CA ARG A 171 -6.00 45.71 9.54
C ARG A 171 -5.08 46.77 10.16
N SER A 172 -4.12 47.30 9.44
CA SER A 172 -3.23 48.37 9.88
C SER A 172 -3.05 49.42 8.80
N SER A 173 -2.95 50.67 9.18
CA SER A 173 -2.62 51.77 8.30
C SER A 173 -1.17 51.79 7.77
N GLN A 174 -0.42 50.72 7.96
CA GLN A 174 0.86 50.49 7.32
C GLN A 174 0.62 49.92 5.90
N SER A 175 0.96 50.69 4.92
CA SER A 175 0.63 50.56 3.52
C SER A 175 1.18 49.31 2.78
N ASP A 176 1.91 48.41 3.45
CA ASP A 176 2.57 47.25 2.80
C ASP A 176 2.09 45.86 3.27
N ALA A 177 1.08 45.79 4.13
CA ALA A 177 0.55 44.52 4.63
C ALA A 177 -0.32 43.84 3.55
N LYS A 178 0.10 42.68 3.06
CA LYS A 178 -0.69 41.84 2.13
C LYS A 178 -2.00 41.41 2.79
N PRO A 179 -3.12 41.34 2.04
CA PRO A 179 -4.37 40.75 2.53
C PRO A 179 -4.14 39.36 3.10
N GLN A 180 -4.76 39.07 4.26
CA GLN A 180 -4.65 37.77 4.92
C GLN A 180 -6.03 37.20 5.21
N ALA A 181 -6.20 35.90 4.99
CA ALA A 181 -7.36 35.12 5.39
C ALA A 181 -6.99 34.18 6.55
N GLU A 182 -7.86 34.08 7.56
CA GLU A 182 -7.71 33.14 8.66
C GLU A 182 -8.43 31.84 8.29
N LEU A 183 -7.69 30.74 8.20
CA LEU A 183 -8.20 29.40 8.00
C LEU A 183 -8.31 28.69 9.34
N LEU A 184 -9.49 28.14 9.63
CA LEU A 184 -9.78 27.30 10.79
C LEU A 184 -10.24 25.93 10.30
N ILE A 185 -9.62 24.87 10.81
CA ILE A 185 -9.92 23.48 10.42
C ILE A 185 -10.25 22.69 11.68
N LYS A 186 -11.41 22.04 11.70
CA LYS A 186 -11.78 21.00 12.68
C LYS A 186 -11.50 19.65 12.05
N VAL A 187 -10.84 18.76 12.77
CA VAL A 187 -10.72 17.34 12.39
C VAL A 187 -11.22 16.47 13.54
N ASP A 188 -12.10 15.55 13.23
CA ASP A 188 -12.68 14.59 14.17
C ASP A 188 -12.20 13.19 13.79
N GLU A 189 -11.48 12.52 14.68
CA GLU A 189 -10.91 11.17 14.45
C GLU A 189 -11.76 10.05 15.04
N ARG A 190 -12.79 10.40 15.82
CA ARG A 190 -13.58 9.39 16.53
C ARG A 190 -14.15 8.34 15.58
N VAL A 191 -14.16 7.09 16.07
CA VAL A 191 -14.64 5.93 15.30
C VAL A 191 -16.13 6.07 14.95
N GLY A 192 -16.49 5.67 13.73
CA GLY A 192 -17.90 5.65 13.31
C GLY A 192 -18.14 5.69 11.82
N HIS A 193 -17.09 5.80 11.00
CA HIS A 193 -17.19 5.87 9.53
C HIS A 193 -16.83 4.54 8.87
N ASN A 194 -17.53 4.21 7.78
CA ASN A 194 -17.29 2.98 7.05
C ASN A 194 -15.89 2.92 6.39
N SER A 195 -15.33 4.07 6.02
CA SER A 195 -14.08 4.18 5.27
C SER A 195 -12.89 4.65 6.11
N GLN A 196 -12.92 4.45 7.42
CA GLN A 196 -11.79 4.80 8.28
C GLN A 196 -10.56 3.91 8.05
N GLY A 197 -10.78 2.64 7.71
CA GLY A 197 -9.71 1.66 7.55
C GLY A 197 -9.32 1.02 8.87
N PHE A 198 -8.13 0.39 8.88
CA PHE A 198 -7.65 -0.37 10.03
C PHE A 198 -6.93 0.50 11.06
N LEU A 199 -5.90 1.24 10.66
CA LEU A 199 -5.07 2.01 11.59
C LEU A 199 -5.82 3.11 12.35
N PRO A 200 -6.76 3.86 11.75
CA PRO A 200 -7.52 4.87 12.48
C PRO A 200 -8.56 4.32 13.47
N VAL A 201 -8.84 3.02 13.47
CA VAL A 201 -9.81 2.40 14.39
C VAL A 201 -9.18 1.42 15.37
N PHE A 202 -8.02 0.91 15.07
CA PHE A 202 -7.34 -0.12 15.87
C PHE A 202 -6.22 0.51 16.71
N ALA A 203 -6.29 0.38 18.03
CA ALA A 203 -5.29 0.98 18.93
C ALA A 203 -3.89 0.34 18.77
N PRO A 204 -2.83 1.14 18.68
CA PRO A 204 -2.85 2.59 18.66
C PRO A 204 -3.39 3.15 17.33
N HIS A 205 -4.40 4.01 17.38
CA HIS A 205 -5.00 4.66 16.21
C HIS A 205 -4.34 6.03 15.94
N PHE A 206 -4.73 6.68 14.85
CA PHE A 206 -4.25 8.03 14.54
C PHE A 206 -5.35 8.90 13.94
N GLY A 207 -5.21 10.21 14.15
CA GLY A 207 -6.05 11.23 13.55
C GLY A 207 -5.30 12.50 13.18
N GLY A 208 -6.02 13.50 12.70
CA GLY A 208 -5.47 14.82 12.41
C GLY A 208 -5.04 15.08 10.97
N LEU A 209 -4.30 16.18 10.76
CA LEU A 209 -3.76 16.57 9.45
C LEU A 209 -2.44 15.82 9.18
N TRP A 210 -2.56 14.54 8.93
CA TRP A 210 -1.42 13.63 8.83
C TRP A 210 -0.68 13.65 7.49
N LYS A 211 -1.30 14.22 6.43
CA LYS A 211 -0.69 14.50 5.14
C LYS A 211 -0.52 16.01 4.92
N PRO A 212 0.29 16.47 3.96
CA PRO A 212 0.54 17.89 3.73
C PRO A 212 -0.71 18.73 3.48
N VAL A 213 -0.61 20.01 3.82
CA VAL A 213 -1.55 21.05 3.40
C VAL A 213 -0.82 21.98 2.44
N GLU A 214 -1.40 22.23 1.27
CA GLU A 214 -0.81 23.08 0.22
C GLU A 214 -1.71 24.26 -0.09
N VAL A 215 -1.09 25.38 -0.47
CA VAL A 215 -1.77 26.52 -1.08
C VAL A 215 -1.32 26.61 -2.53
N LEU A 216 -2.30 26.61 -3.43
CA LEU A 216 -2.09 26.61 -4.87
C LEU A 216 -2.59 27.94 -5.45
N GLU A 217 -1.78 28.58 -6.28
CA GLU A 217 -2.20 29.71 -7.10
C GLU A 217 -2.48 29.22 -8.53
N LEU A 218 -3.75 29.17 -8.90
CA LEU A 218 -4.20 28.63 -10.17
C LEU A 218 -4.76 29.75 -11.07
N PRO A 219 -4.60 29.66 -12.42
CA PRO A 219 -5.24 30.55 -13.36
C PRO A 219 -6.78 30.35 -13.34
N PRO A 220 -7.56 31.25 -13.98
CA PRO A 220 -9.02 31.11 -14.05
C PRO A 220 -9.48 29.80 -14.69
N VAL A 221 -8.68 29.24 -15.59
CA VAL A 221 -8.87 27.92 -16.19
C VAL A 221 -7.65 27.08 -15.96
N TRP A 222 -7.82 25.88 -15.41
CA TRP A 222 -6.73 24.95 -15.14
C TRP A 222 -7.09 23.50 -15.46
N ILE A 223 -6.08 22.66 -15.57
CA ILE A 223 -6.20 21.20 -15.71
C ILE A 223 -6.39 20.63 -14.31
N ASP A 224 -7.43 19.83 -14.10
CA ASP A 224 -7.62 19.12 -12.85
C ASP A 224 -6.72 17.87 -12.78
N PRO A 225 -5.75 17.84 -11.88
CA PRO A 225 -4.84 16.70 -11.76
C PRO A 225 -5.51 15.45 -11.15
N HIS A 226 -6.62 15.60 -10.43
CA HIS A 226 -7.29 14.48 -9.76
C HIS A 226 -8.17 13.69 -10.73
N SER A 227 -8.75 14.35 -11.72
CA SER A 227 -9.58 13.69 -12.74
C SER A 227 -8.81 13.30 -13.99
N LEU A 228 -7.52 13.66 -14.11
CA LEU A 228 -6.69 13.24 -15.24
C LEU A 228 -6.58 11.71 -15.28
N PHE A 229 -6.85 11.11 -16.46
CA PHE A 229 -6.64 9.68 -16.69
C PHE A 229 -5.91 9.48 -18.01
N LEU A 230 -4.73 8.84 -17.94
CA LEU A 230 -3.87 8.52 -19.07
C LEU A 230 -3.55 7.03 -19.03
N TRP A 231 -4.02 6.24 -19.99
CA TRP A 231 -3.72 4.81 -20.04
C TRP A 231 -3.40 4.35 -21.45
N GLY A 232 -2.37 3.53 -21.58
CA GLY A 232 -1.97 2.93 -22.84
C GLY A 232 -2.64 1.59 -23.05
N ASP A 233 -3.29 1.44 -24.20
CA ASP A 233 -3.85 0.17 -24.67
C ASP A 233 -2.86 -0.53 -25.62
N PRO A 234 -2.25 -1.66 -25.21
CA PRO A 234 -1.32 -2.40 -26.06
C PRO A 234 -1.96 -2.95 -27.34
N SER A 235 -3.25 -3.28 -27.29
CA SER A 235 -3.95 -3.91 -28.43
C SER A 235 -4.15 -2.97 -29.60
N THR A 236 -4.31 -1.68 -29.32
CA THR A 236 -4.52 -0.62 -30.32
C THR A 236 -3.30 0.29 -30.48
N SER A 237 -2.31 0.16 -29.62
CA SER A 237 -1.16 1.07 -29.53
C SER A 237 -1.56 2.53 -29.32
N ASN A 238 -2.70 2.76 -28.66
CA ASN A 238 -3.20 4.11 -28.36
C ASN A 238 -2.98 4.47 -26.90
N LEU A 239 -2.54 5.70 -26.65
CA LEU A 239 -2.62 6.35 -25.35
C LEU A 239 -3.98 7.06 -25.28
N HIS A 240 -4.87 6.58 -24.44
CA HIS A 240 -6.15 7.19 -24.15
C HIS A 240 -6.01 8.28 -23.10
N TYR A 241 -6.86 9.29 -23.18
CA TYR A 241 -6.89 10.38 -22.20
C TYR A 241 -8.31 10.77 -21.81
N GLU A 242 -8.46 11.11 -20.52
CA GLU A 242 -9.56 11.89 -19.97
C GLU A 242 -8.95 13.12 -19.27
N ILE A 243 -9.33 14.31 -19.68
CA ILE A 243 -8.78 15.57 -19.19
C ILE A 243 -9.96 16.45 -18.79
N THR A 244 -10.03 16.85 -17.52
CA THR A 244 -11.00 17.84 -17.08
C THR A 244 -10.32 19.20 -16.95
N LEU A 245 -10.89 20.19 -17.63
CA LEU A 245 -10.60 21.59 -17.39
C LEU A 245 -11.60 22.14 -16.39
N HIS A 246 -11.14 22.87 -15.42
CA HIS A 246 -11.98 23.59 -14.45
C HIS A 246 -11.82 25.09 -14.58
N GLY A 247 -12.95 25.79 -14.28
CA GLY A 247 -12.97 27.21 -14.01
C GLY A 247 -14.05 27.49 -12.96
N LEU A 248 -13.70 28.14 -11.86
CA LEU A 248 -14.59 28.30 -10.71
C LEU A 248 -15.58 29.47 -10.82
N ASP A 249 -15.28 30.44 -11.65
CA ASP A 249 -16.06 31.68 -11.75
C ASP A 249 -16.35 31.99 -13.22
N GLN A 250 -17.63 31.97 -13.58
CA GLN A 250 -18.06 32.23 -14.95
C GLN A 250 -17.58 33.57 -15.48
N GLN A 251 -17.59 34.62 -14.66
CA GLN A 251 -17.12 35.93 -15.07
C GLN A 251 -15.63 35.96 -15.32
N ALA A 252 -14.83 35.35 -14.41
CA ALA A 252 -13.40 35.23 -14.58
C ALA A 252 -13.04 34.41 -15.83
N ILE A 253 -13.79 33.33 -16.14
CA ILE A 253 -13.61 32.55 -17.37
C ILE A 253 -14.00 33.40 -18.59
N ALA A 254 -15.12 34.14 -18.54
CA ALA A 254 -15.58 34.97 -19.64
C ALA A 254 -14.60 36.10 -19.95
N ASP A 255 -13.99 36.70 -18.96
CA ASP A 255 -12.98 37.75 -19.11
C ASP A 255 -11.64 37.18 -19.61
N PHE A 256 -11.30 35.98 -19.18
CA PHE A 256 -10.03 35.34 -19.48
C PHE A 256 -9.94 34.78 -20.89
N LEU A 257 -10.95 34.01 -21.35
CA LEU A 257 -10.91 33.25 -22.60
C LEU A 257 -10.76 34.12 -23.87
N PRO A 258 -11.43 35.29 -24.04
CA PRO A 258 -11.27 36.12 -25.22
C PRO A 258 -9.85 36.70 -25.36
N GLU A 259 -9.26 37.09 -24.24
CA GLU A 259 -7.91 37.69 -24.22
C GLU A 259 -6.82 36.63 -24.30
N HIS A 260 -7.11 35.41 -23.84
CA HIS A 260 -6.14 34.31 -23.72
C HIS A 260 -6.66 33.04 -24.39
N PRO A 261 -6.89 33.02 -25.73
CA PRO A 261 -7.21 31.78 -26.43
C PRO A 261 -6.05 30.80 -26.25
N PHE A 262 -6.35 29.56 -25.86
CA PHE A 262 -5.33 28.56 -25.62
C PHE A 262 -5.49 27.33 -26.51
N GLU A 263 -4.40 26.58 -26.64
CA GLU A 263 -4.32 25.24 -27.18
C GLU A 263 -3.90 24.28 -26.07
N ILE A 264 -4.35 23.04 -26.18
CA ILE A 264 -4.02 21.99 -25.25
C ILE A 264 -3.01 21.06 -25.89
N HIS A 265 -1.87 20.88 -25.24
CA HIS A 265 -0.83 19.99 -25.73
C HIS A 265 -0.54 18.90 -24.72
N LEU A 266 -0.37 17.68 -25.21
CA LEU A 266 0.19 16.54 -24.49
C LEU A 266 1.57 16.25 -25.10
N ASP A 267 2.60 16.52 -24.34
CA ASP A 267 3.97 16.12 -24.64
C ASP A 267 4.26 14.82 -23.93
N TYR A 268 4.89 13.87 -24.57
CA TYR A 268 5.29 12.59 -23.98
C TYR A 268 6.66 12.14 -24.45
N ARG A 269 7.34 11.35 -23.60
CA ARG A 269 8.57 10.60 -23.94
C ARG A 269 8.67 9.35 -23.08
N LEU A 270 9.42 8.35 -23.55
CA LEU A 270 9.76 7.20 -22.71
C LEU A 270 10.70 7.66 -21.58
N LYS A 271 10.36 7.33 -20.33
CA LYS A 271 11.19 7.66 -19.17
C LYS A 271 12.48 6.85 -19.22
N SER A 272 13.64 7.54 -19.19
CA SER A 272 14.94 6.88 -19.15
C SER A 272 15.07 6.07 -17.86
N GLN A 273 15.36 4.78 -17.98
CA GLN A 273 15.68 3.94 -16.83
C GLN A 273 17.11 4.24 -16.41
N ARG A 274 17.32 5.24 -15.56
CA ARG A 274 18.60 5.38 -14.87
C ARG A 274 18.82 4.14 -14.02
N THR A 275 19.92 3.43 -14.25
CA THR A 275 20.27 2.23 -13.51
C THR A 275 20.25 2.57 -12.02
N THR A 276 19.51 1.81 -11.23
CA THR A 276 19.31 1.98 -9.77
C THR A 276 20.66 2.06 -9.01
N ALA A 277 21.76 1.58 -9.62
CA ALA A 277 23.12 1.68 -9.11
C ALA A 277 23.70 3.10 -9.15
N GLN A 278 23.28 3.98 -10.09
CA GLN A 278 23.82 5.34 -10.22
C GLN A 278 23.13 6.33 -9.26
N THR A 279 21.92 6.03 -8.82
CA THR A 279 21.21 6.87 -7.82
C THR A 279 21.72 6.64 -6.39
N LEU A 280 22.45 5.54 -6.14
CA LEU A 280 23.01 5.20 -4.82
C LEU A 280 24.41 5.82 -4.57
N ILE A 281 25.07 6.28 -5.63
CA ILE A 281 26.39 6.90 -5.52
C ILE A 281 26.21 8.30 -6.08
N GLY A 282 26.01 9.30 -5.28
CA GLY A 282 25.78 10.69 -5.67
C GLY A 282 26.91 11.29 -6.56
N ASP A 283 27.19 10.66 -7.70
CA ASP A 283 28.19 11.07 -8.68
C ASP A 283 27.49 11.69 -9.91
N ASP A 284 27.39 12.99 -9.86
CA ASP A 284 26.68 13.84 -10.84
C ASP A 284 27.57 14.21 -12.05
N THR A 285 28.66 13.48 -12.28
CA THR A 285 29.66 13.85 -13.28
C THR A 285 29.93 12.72 -14.26
N ARG A 286 29.03 12.46 -15.20
CA ARG A 286 29.33 11.97 -16.57
C ARG A 286 28.12 12.18 -17.47
N GLU A 287 28.19 13.20 -18.31
CA GLU A 287 27.42 13.33 -19.54
C GLU A 287 27.96 12.30 -20.52
N ASP A 288 27.22 11.19 -20.75
CA ASP A 288 27.50 10.30 -21.87
C ASP A 288 26.78 10.80 -23.12
N ASP A 289 27.53 11.32 -24.08
CA ASP A 289 27.12 12.02 -25.31
C ASP A 289 26.46 11.11 -26.40
N ASN A 290 25.96 9.89 -26.07
CA ASN A 290 25.42 8.97 -27.09
C ASN A 290 23.94 8.59 -26.93
N GLN A 291 23.13 9.40 -26.22
CA GLN A 291 21.70 9.08 -25.90
C GLN A 291 20.70 10.03 -26.58
N SER A 292 21.05 10.63 -27.73
CA SER A 292 20.30 11.75 -28.34
C SER A 292 18.91 11.45 -28.90
N ASP A 293 18.52 10.20 -29.11
CA ASP A 293 17.22 9.89 -29.72
C ASP A 293 16.09 9.48 -28.73
N LEU A 294 16.43 9.10 -27.50
CA LEU A 294 15.42 8.71 -26.49
C LEU A 294 14.91 9.91 -25.66
N ASP A 295 15.61 11.04 -25.68
CA ASP A 295 15.30 12.21 -24.84
C ASP A 295 14.37 13.24 -25.49
N SER A 296 13.94 13.03 -26.74
CA SER A 296 13.09 14.01 -27.44
C SER A 296 11.63 13.89 -27.04
N TRP A 297 11.05 15.00 -26.55
CA TRP A 297 9.61 15.11 -26.32
C TRP A 297 8.83 15.06 -27.62
N THR A 298 7.81 14.21 -27.69
CA THR A 298 6.84 14.18 -28.79
C THR A 298 5.60 14.95 -28.39
N ARG A 299 5.26 16.00 -29.13
CA ARG A 299 4.07 16.82 -28.89
C ARG A 299 2.87 16.35 -29.71
N ARG A 300 1.70 16.33 -29.07
CA ARG A 300 0.39 16.15 -29.69
C ARG A 300 -0.56 17.23 -29.21
N THR A 301 -1.34 17.78 -30.14
CA THR A 301 -2.40 18.75 -29.81
C THR A 301 -3.68 18.00 -29.53
N ILE A 302 -4.29 18.28 -28.39
CA ILE A 302 -5.61 17.77 -28.01
C ILE A 302 -6.67 18.64 -28.68
N PRO A 303 -7.63 18.08 -29.40
CA PRO A 303 -8.71 18.84 -30.00
C PRO A 303 -9.48 19.65 -28.95
N TYR A 304 -9.60 20.95 -29.18
CA TYR A 304 -10.38 21.88 -28.37
C TYR A 304 -11.04 22.89 -29.27
N SER A 305 -12.36 22.90 -29.29
CA SER A 305 -13.16 23.71 -30.22
C SER A 305 -13.78 24.93 -29.54
N GLN A 306 -14.30 25.86 -30.31
CA GLN A 306 -15.09 26.99 -29.80
C GLN A 306 -16.34 26.52 -29.03
N ALA A 307 -16.97 25.40 -29.46
CA ALA A 307 -18.10 24.80 -28.73
C ALA A 307 -17.67 24.28 -27.35
N ASP A 308 -16.42 23.76 -27.21
CA ASP A 308 -15.87 23.33 -25.94
C ASP A 308 -15.59 24.53 -25.02
N ALA A 309 -15.08 25.64 -25.57
CA ALA A 309 -14.91 26.87 -24.81
C ALA A 309 -16.26 27.39 -24.27
N GLN A 310 -17.31 27.36 -25.11
CA GLN A 310 -18.66 27.73 -24.69
C GLN A 310 -19.21 26.83 -23.57
N ARG A 311 -19.01 25.51 -23.66
CA ARG A 311 -19.39 24.56 -22.58
C ARG A 311 -18.63 24.81 -21.27
N LEU A 312 -17.33 25.08 -21.35
CA LEU A 312 -16.55 25.43 -20.18
C LEU A 312 -17.07 26.67 -19.49
N LEU A 313 -17.41 27.72 -20.29
CA LEU A 313 -18.01 28.95 -19.79
C LEU A 313 -19.38 28.72 -19.11
N GLU A 314 -20.23 27.90 -19.71
CA GLU A 314 -21.58 27.63 -19.19
C GLU A 314 -21.59 26.77 -17.94
N LYS A 315 -20.69 25.76 -17.87
CA LYS A 315 -20.70 24.73 -16.83
C LYS A 315 -19.63 24.88 -15.76
N GLY A 316 -18.63 25.73 -15.98
CA GLY A 316 -17.43 25.84 -15.11
C GLY A 316 -16.50 24.63 -15.18
N SER A 317 -16.82 23.60 -15.96
CA SER A 317 -15.96 22.43 -16.19
C SER A 317 -16.20 21.83 -17.58
N LEU A 318 -15.14 21.21 -18.11
CA LEU A 318 -15.16 20.55 -19.43
C LEU A 318 -14.35 19.26 -19.38
N LEU A 319 -14.99 18.13 -19.67
CA LEU A 319 -14.32 16.85 -19.87
C LEU A 319 -13.98 16.67 -21.35
N LEU A 320 -12.70 16.44 -21.63
CA LEU A 320 -12.17 16.07 -22.93
C LEU A 320 -11.70 14.62 -22.88
N GLN A 321 -12.12 13.83 -23.85
CA GLN A 321 -11.75 12.42 -23.97
C GLN A 321 -11.27 12.13 -25.40
N GLY A 322 -10.27 11.24 -25.51
CA GLY A 322 -9.76 10.84 -26.82
C GLY A 322 -8.61 9.87 -26.73
N GLN A 323 -7.90 9.73 -27.84
CA GLN A 323 -6.79 8.80 -27.96
C GLN A 323 -5.71 9.35 -28.90
N ILE A 324 -4.46 8.96 -28.64
CA ILE A 324 -3.27 9.36 -29.38
C ILE A 324 -2.51 8.11 -29.78
N PRO A 325 -2.24 7.88 -31.08
CA PRO A 325 -1.43 6.73 -31.50
C PRO A 325 0.04 6.91 -31.08
N ILE A 326 0.59 5.87 -30.46
CA ILE A 326 2.00 5.77 -30.10
C ILE A 326 2.63 4.67 -30.97
N VAL A 327 3.73 4.98 -31.62
CA VAL A 327 4.44 4.01 -32.46
C VAL A 327 5.28 3.10 -31.58
N ASP A 328 5.11 1.76 -31.73
CA ASP A 328 5.85 0.73 -31.01
C ASP A 328 5.94 0.98 -29.48
N PRO A 329 4.80 1.05 -28.77
CA PRO A 329 4.83 1.38 -27.35
C PRO A 329 5.53 0.29 -26.55
N LYS A 330 6.39 0.70 -25.61
CA LYS A 330 7.03 -0.21 -24.67
C LYS A 330 6.09 -0.56 -23.54
N LEU A 331 5.87 -1.86 -23.33
CA LEU A 331 4.95 -2.33 -22.30
C LEU A 331 5.58 -2.21 -20.92
N TRP A 332 4.74 -1.88 -19.95
CA TRP A 332 5.09 -1.92 -18.53
C TRP A 332 4.88 -3.34 -17.98
N SER A 333 5.86 -3.85 -17.26
CA SER A 333 5.78 -5.08 -16.46
C SER A 333 6.67 -4.95 -15.22
N PRO A 334 6.55 -5.86 -14.23
CA PRO A 334 7.45 -5.90 -13.07
C PRO A 334 8.94 -5.99 -13.43
N GLU A 335 9.26 -6.70 -14.52
CA GLU A 335 10.63 -6.91 -15.01
C GLU A 335 11.12 -5.73 -15.87
N GLN A 336 10.19 -5.06 -16.54
CA GLN A 336 10.44 -3.91 -17.41
C GLN A 336 9.43 -2.80 -17.11
N PRO A 337 9.63 -2.02 -16.06
CA PRO A 337 8.69 -0.97 -15.63
C PRO A 337 8.79 0.27 -16.53
N ASN A 338 8.48 0.10 -17.82
CA ASN A 338 8.54 1.17 -18.82
C ASN A 338 7.40 2.17 -18.58
N LEU A 339 7.76 3.39 -18.24
CA LEU A 339 6.86 4.52 -18.04
C LEU A 339 7.10 5.58 -19.11
N TYR A 340 6.04 6.29 -19.47
CA TYR A 340 6.10 7.48 -20.29
C TYR A 340 5.90 8.70 -19.40
N GLU A 341 6.86 9.60 -19.41
CA GLU A 341 6.66 10.93 -18.82
C GLU A 341 5.73 11.72 -19.72
N THR A 342 4.78 12.40 -19.12
CA THR A 342 3.80 13.22 -19.82
C THR A 342 3.74 14.64 -19.26
N LYS A 343 3.53 15.63 -20.14
CA LYS A 343 3.28 17.03 -19.77
C LYS A 343 2.04 17.50 -20.51
N LEU A 344 0.97 17.74 -19.76
CA LEU A 344 -0.24 18.33 -20.28
C LEU A 344 -0.20 19.84 -20.03
N SER A 345 -0.34 20.65 -21.06
CA SER A 345 -0.19 22.11 -20.97
C SER A 345 -1.28 22.87 -21.70
N LEU A 346 -1.72 23.98 -21.09
CA LEU A 346 -2.52 25.03 -21.71
C LEU A 346 -1.59 26.12 -22.19
N THR A 347 -1.44 26.30 -23.50
CA THR A 347 -0.53 27.32 -24.09
C THR A 347 -1.32 28.40 -24.82
N GLN A 348 -0.89 29.64 -24.74
CA GLN A 348 -1.54 30.73 -25.47
C GLN A 348 -1.37 30.54 -26.98
N LYS A 349 -2.48 30.53 -27.72
CA LYS A 349 -2.50 30.30 -29.16
C LYS A 349 -1.72 31.37 -29.93
N ASN A 350 -1.75 32.62 -29.47
CA ASN A 350 -1.12 33.76 -30.15
C ASN A 350 0.30 34.01 -29.63
N SER A 351 0.81 33.23 -28.71
CA SER A 351 2.13 33.38 -28.08
C SER A 351 2.77 32.02 -27.80
N PRO A 352 3.09 31.22 -28.82
CA PRO A 352 3.54 29.84 -28.66
C PRO A 352 4.86 29.70 -27.89
N ASN A 353 5.65 30.76 -27.78
CA ASN A 353 6.88 30.81 -27.02
C ASN A 353 6.71 31.35 -25.58
N ALA A 354 5.50 31.76 -25.22
CA ALA A 354 5.21 32.15 -23.84
C ALA A 354 5.15 30.90 -22.92
N PRO A 355 5.45 31.07 -21.63
CA PRO A 355 5.22 29.98 -20.67
C PRO A 355 3.75 29.52 -20.73
N PRO A 356 3.48 28.22 -20.50
CA PRO A 356 2.10 27.74 -20.48
C PRO A 356 1.30 28.45 -19.39
N VAL A 357 0.01 28.69 -19.66
CA VAL A 357 -0.94 29.25 -18.69
C VAL A 357 -1.09 28.33 -17.50
N HIS A 358 -1.17 27.05 -17.77
CA HIS A 358 -1.14 25.98 -16.76
C HIS A 358 -0.48 24.73 -17.34
N GLN A 359 0.22 24.01 -16.50
CA GLN A 359 0.87 22.75 -16.86
C GLN A 359 0.75 21.73 -15.75
N HIS A 360 0.49 20.49 -16.11
CA HIS A 360 0.53 19.34 -15.20
C HIS A 360 1.42 18.24 -15.78
N SER A 361 2.31 17.71 -14.95
CA SER A 361 3.17 16.56 -15.30
C SER A 361 2.62 15.29 -14.65
N SER A 362 2.66 14.19 -15.39
CA SER A 362 2.19 12.88 -14.94
C SER A 362 3.00 11.79 -15.62
N THR A 363 2.68 10.54 -15.32
CA THR A 363 3.19 9.35 -16.01
C THR A 363 2.04 8.58 -16.66
N ALA A 364 2.36 7.83 -17.70
CA ALA A 364 1.45 6.89 -18.34
C ALA A 364 2.20 5.59 -18.65
N ALA A 365 1.46 4.50 -18.83
CA ALA A 365 2.06 3.22 -19.20
C ALA A 365 1.14 2.45 -20.14
N PHE A 366 1.75 1.51 -20.89
CA PHE A 366 1.04 0.56 -21.73
C PHE A 366 1.08 -0.81 -21.05
N ARG A 367 -0.05 -1.32 -20.65
CA ARG A 367 -0.23 -2.70 -20.16
C ARG A 367 -1.64 -3.18 -20.37
N SER A 368 -1.81 -4.50 -20.51
CA SER A 368 -3.10 -5.16 -20.36
C SER A 368 -3.11 -6.03 -19.10
N ILE A 369 -4.27 -6.11 -18.44
CA ILE A 369 -4.52 -7.02 -17.34
C ILE A 369 -5.94 -7.58 -17.50
N ARG A 370 -6.10 -8.90 -17.35
CA ARG A 370 -7.40 -9.55 -17.47
C ARG A 370 -7.40 -10.93 -16.82
N VAL A 371 -8.59 -11.45 -16.58
CA VAL A 371 -8.82 -12.82 -16.12
C VAL A 371 -9.13 -13.71 -17.31
N GLN A 372 -8.57 -14.93 -17.29
CA GLN A 372 -8.90 -15.99 -18.23
C GLN A 372 -8.86 -17.35 -17.52
N GLY A 373 -10.05 -17.97 -17.37
CA GLY A 373 -10.17 -19.22 -16.63
C GLY A 373 -9.70 -19.07 -15.18
N ASP A 374 -8.74 -19.87 -14.78
CA ASP A 374 -8.13 -19.87 -13.45
C ASP A 374 -6.90 -18.95 -13.32
N SER A 375 -6.62 -18.14 -14.35
CA SER A 375 -5.39 -17.36 -14.43
C SER A 375 -5.65 -15.87 -14.55
N ILE A 376 -4.78 -15.07 -13.94
CA ILE A 376 -4.63 -13.64 -14.20
C ILE A 376 -3.56 -13.47 -15.28
N LEU A 377 -3.84 -12.69 -16.31
CA LEU A 377 -2.90 -12.43 -17.40
C LEU A 377 -2.45 -10.97 -17.34
N LEU A 378 -1.14 -10.74 -17.30
CA LEU A 378 -0.51 -9.43 -17.49
C LEU A 378 0.20 -9.42 -18.85
N ASN A 379 -0.17 -8.48 -19.74
CA ASN A 379 0.34 -8.43 -21.11
C ASN A 379 0.23 -9.79 -21.82
N GLU A 380 -0.92 -10.43 -21.67
CA GLU A 380 -1.25 -11.76 -22.23
C GLU A 380 -0.42 -12.93 -21.69
N LYS A 381 0.38 -12.70 -20.63
CA LYS A 381 1.17 -13.75 -19.98
C LYS A 381 0.58 -14.08 -18.60
N PRO A 382 0.50 -15.37 -18.23
CA PRO A 382 0.05 -15.77 -16.91
C PRO A 382 0.91 -15.13 -15.81
N LEU A 383 0.25 -14.53 -14.83
CA LEU A 383 0.86 -13.91 -13.67
C LEU A 383 0.55 -14.75 -12.43
N GLN A 384 1.57 -15.26 -11.76
CA GLN A 384 1.42 -15.82 -10.42
C GLN A 384 1.66 -14.71 -9.39
N VAL A 385 0.65 -14.37 -8.63
CA VAL A 385 0.76 -13.40 -7.54
C VAL A 385 1.53 -14.02 -6.37
N ARG A 386 2.62 -13.38 -5.97
CA ARG A 386 3.40 -13.68 -4.77
C ARG A 386 3.46 -12.42 -3.94
N GLY A 387 2.45 -12.26 -3.09
CA GLY A 387 2.19 -11.01 -2.38
C GLY A 387 2.65 -11.02 -0.92
N ILE A 388 2.79 -9.81 -0.40
CA ILE A 388 2.98 -9.53 1.01
C ILE A 388 2.04 -8.42 1.45
N LEU A 389 1.40 -8.57 2.61
CA LEU A 389 0.40 -7.65 3.14
C LEU A 389 1.06 -6.49 3.88
N ASN A 390 0.54 -5.29 3.67
CA ASN A 390 0.98 -4.07 4.33
C ASN A 390 -0.22 -3.27 4.85
N TRP A 391 -0.32 -3.11 6.18
CA TRP A 391 -1.34 -2.29 6.83
C TRP A 391 -1.00 -0.79 6.90
N GLY A 392 0.16 -0.38 6.37
CA GLY A 392 0.65 1.01 6.47
C GLY A 392 1.30 1.36 7.81
N TYR A 393 1.31 0.46 8.79
CA TYR A 393 1.95 0.70 10.08
C TYR A 393 3.46 0.91 9.91
N ALA A 394 3.95 2.06 10.38
CA ALA A 394 5.33 2.49 10.16
C ALA A 394 5.94 3.09 11.44
N PRO A 395 6.26 2.25 12.45
CA PRO A 395 6.82 2.75 13.71
C PRO A 395 8.11 3.56 13.47
N PRO A 396 8.38 4.62 14.27
CA PRO A 396 7.69 4.96 15.51
C PRO A 396 6.35 5.68 15.36
N ARG A 397 5.93 6.07 14.13
CA ARG A 397 4.62 6.65 13.89
C ARG A 397 3.54 5.57 13.96
N VAL A 398 2.34 5.96 14.41
CA VAL A 398 1.15 5.11 14.31
C VAL A 398 0.48 5.25 12.93
N ALA A 399 0.60 6.42 12.28
CA ALA A 399 0.16 6.67 10.92
C ALA A 399 1.14 6.09 9.89
N PRO A 400 0.70 5.90 8.64
CA PRO A 400 1.58 5.49 7.55
C PRO A 400 2.73 6.48 7.34
N SER A 401 3.89 5.95 6.93
CA SER A 401 5.06 6.78 6.65
C SER A 401 4.84 7.74 5.49
N LEU A 402 5.39 8.95 5.61
CA LEU A 402 5.49 9.92 4.52
C LEU A 402 6.91 9.98 3.94
N ASP A 403 7.83 9.15 4.42
CA ASP A 403 9.22 9.13 3.98
C ASP A 403 9.40 8.26 2.73
N PRO A 404 9.81 8.83 1.58
CA PRO A 404 10.08 8.08 0.36
C PRO A 404 11.15 6.99 0.52
N LYS A 405 12.09 7.17 1.45
CA LYS A 405 13.10 6.15 1.74
C LYS A 405 12.46 4.90 2.37
N HIS A 406 11.54 5.11 3.31
CA HIS A 406 10.80 4.01 3.94
C HIS A 406 10.01 3.21 2.90
N TRP A 407 9.31 3.89 1.99
CA TRP A 407 8.56 3.24 0.92
C TRP A 407 9.46 2.43 -0.02
N ARG A 408 10.60 3.00 -0.39
CA ARG A 408 11.59 2.33 -1.25
C ARG A 408 12.15 1.08 -0.57
N ASP A 409 12.45 1.17 0.70
CA ASP A 409 13.01 0.05 1.47
C ASP A 409 11.99 -1.10 1.56
N GLU A 410 10.69 -0.82 1.79
CA GLU A 410 9.63 -1.84 1.80
C GLU A 410 9.45 -2.51 0.43
N LEU A 411 9.31 -1.72 -0.63
CA LEU A 411 9.14 -2.25 -1.99
C LEU A 411 10.36 -3.04 -2.45
N LYS A 412 11.56 -2.55 -2.11
CA LYS A 412 12.81 -3.26 -2.39
C LYS A 412 12.88 -4.58 -1.62
N PHE A 413 12.54 -4.56 -0.32
CA PHE A 413 12.50 -5.77 0.50
C PHE A 413 11.57 -6.83 -0.12
N ALA A 414 10.40 -6.44 -0.58
CA ALA A 414 9.48 -7.36 -1.24
C ALA A 414 10.13 -8.01 -2.47
N LYS A 415 10.72 -7.22 -3.38
CA LYS A 415 11.40 -7.73 -4.59
C LYS A 415 12.58 -8.64 -4.27
N ASP A 416 13.44 -8.22 -3.35
CA ASP A 416 14.65 -8.97 -2.98
C ASP A 416 14.33 -10.34 -2.38
N ASN A 417 13.14 -10.49 -1.78
CA ASN A 417 12.67 -11.75 -1.21
C ASN A 417 11.69 -12.52 -2.12
N GLY A 418 11.66 -12.21 -3.42
CA GLY A 418 10.89 -12.95 -4.44
C GLY A 418 9.40 -12.63 -4.48
N PHE A 419 8.93 -11.62 -3.75
CA PHE A 419 7.56 -11.10 -3.87
C PHE A 419 7.46 -10.17 -5.07
N ASN A 420 6.34 -10.23 -5.78
CA ASN A 420 6.06 -9.35 -6.91
C ASN A 420 4.88 -8.40 -6.65
N LEU A 421 4.20 -8.54 -5.51
CA LEU A 421 3.02 -7.75 -5.17
C LEU A 421 3.05 -7.32 -3.70
N MET A 422 2.63 -6.06 -3.44
CA MET A 422 2.27 -5.56 -2.13
C MET A 422 0.76 -5.39 -2.06
N LYS A 423 0.09 -6.06 -1.11
CA LYS A 423 -1.31 -5.80 -0.80
C LYS A 423 -1.39 -4.63 0.17
N ILE A 424 -1.96 -3.54 -0.27
CA ILE A 424 -2.24 -2.34 0.51
C ILE A 424 -3.57 -2.59 1.22
N CYS A 425 -3.50 -3.02 2.48
CA CYS A 425 -4.63 -3.53 3.22
C CYS A 425 -5.25 -2.44 4.09
N LEU A 426 -6.47 -2.02 3.75
CA LEU A 426 -7.31 -1.09 4.51
C LEU A 426 -6.73 0.32 4.68
N TRP A 427 -5.94 0.78 3.73
CA TRP A 427 -5.45 2.16 3.69
C TRP A 427 -5.15 2.61 2.27
N ILE A 428 -5.00 3.93 2.07
CA ILE A 428 -4.58 4.50 0.79
C ILE A 428 -3.25 5.22 0.99
N PRO A 429 -2.18 4.74 0.36
CA PRO A 429 -0.85 5.31 0.54
C PRO A 429 -0.75 6.72 -0.07
N PRO A 430 0.22 7.52 0.35
CA PRO A 430 0.58 8.73 -0.36
C PRO A 430 0.88 8.45 -1.84
N LYS A 431 0.57 9.41 -2.72
CA LYS A 431 0.71 9.23 -4.18
C LYS A 431 2.14 8.82 -4.58
N GLY A 432 3.15 9.36 -3.90
CA GLY A 432 4.54 8.98 -4.14
C GLY A 432 4.86 7.50 -3.90
N TYR A 433 4.10 6.81 -3.03
CA TYR A 433 4.23 5.36 -2.86
C TYR A 433 3.79 4.60 -4.12
N LEU A 434 2.65 5.00 -4.70
CA LEU A 434 2.12 4.41 -5.93
C LEU A 434 3.06 4.66 -7.11
N GLU A 435 3.54 5.91 -7.25
CA GLU A 435 4.53 6.31 -8.26
C GLU A 435 5.82 5.49 -8.14
N LEU A 436 6.29 5.27 -6.92
CA LEU A 436 7.48 4.47 -6.66
C LEU A 436 7.27 2.99 -6.98
N ALA A 437 6.09 2.44 -6.70
CA ALA A 437 5.72 1.06 -7.09
C ALA A 437 5.70 0.91 -8.62
N ASP A 438 5.17 1.91 -9.34
CA ASP A 438 5.21 1.96 -10.80
C ASP A 438 6.64 1.94 -11.35
N GLU A 439 7.54 2.75 -10.77
CA GLU A 439 8.95 2.85 -11.16
C GLU A 439 9.76 1.59 -10.84
N MET A 440 9.49 0.98 -9.69
CA MET A 440 10.20 -0.20 -9.24
C MET A 440 9.64 -1.51 -9.82
N GLY A 441 8.48 -1.47 -10.48
CA GLY A 441 7.82 -2.65 -11.00
C GLY A 441 7.33 -3.58 -9.89
N VAL A 442 6.77 -3.04 -8.83
CA VAL A 442 6.06 -3.79 -7.78
C VAL A 442 4.58 -3.69 -8.01
N LEU A 443 3.90 -4.81 -8.18
CA LEU A 443 2.46 -4.85 -8.32
C LEU A 443 1.77 -4.46 -7.02
N LEU A 444 0.59 -3.84 -7.14
CA LEU A 444 -0.23 -3.46 -5.98
C LEU A 444 -1.61 -4.08 -6.07
N TRP A 445 -2.10 -4.53 -4.94
CA TRP A 445 -3.49 -4.87 -4.69
C TRP A 445 -4.04 -3.84 -3.71
N MET A 446 -4.95 -2.98 -4.18
CA MET A 446 -5.59 -1.96 -3.34
C MET A 446 -6.81 -2.56 -2.66
N GLU A 447 -6.75 -2.72 -1.36
CA GLU A 447 -7.91 -3.03 -0.53
C GLU A 447 -8.32 -1.73 0.17
N TYR A 448 -9.46 -1.19 -0.27
CA TYR A 448 -9.92 0.11 0.20
C TYR A 448 -10.24 0.11 1.70
N PRO A 449 -10.13 1.25 2.38
CA PRO A 449 -10.17 1.35 3.84
C PRO A 449 -11.57 1.16 4.43
N THR A 450 -12.27 0.09 4.06
CA THR A 450 -13.61 -0.27 4.52
C THR A 450 -13.58 -1.64 5.19
N TRP A 451 -13.55 -1.66 6.53
CA TRP A 451 -13.43 -2.87 7.32
C TRP A 451 -14.67 -3.08 8.20
N HIS A 452 -15.28 -4.27 8.14
CA HIS A 452 -16.55 -4.57 8.83
C HIS A 452 -17.65 -3.53 8.58
N SER A 453 -17.62 -2.91 7.41
CA SER A 453 -18.44 -1.75 7.08
C SER A 453 -19.91 -2.10 6.91
N GLN A 454 -20.78 -1.11 7.12
CA GLN A 454 -22.22 -1.24 6.89
C GLN A 454 -22.57 -0.84 5.46
N TRP A 455 -22.79 -1.83 4.63
CA TRP A 455 -23.15 -1.63 3.22
C TRP A 455 -24.66 -1.68 3.06
N THR A 456 -25.29 -0.53 3.22
CA THR A 456 -26.75 -0.35 3.16
C THR A 456 -27.13 0.66 2.12
N GLN A 457 -28.39 0.63 1.66
CA GLN A 457 -28.92 1.65 0.72
C GLN A 457 -28.83 3.07 1.31
N ALA A 458 -28.94 3.23 2.61
CA ALA A 458 -28.79 4.52 3.28
C ALA A 458 -27.36 5.07 3.21
N ALA A 459 -26.36 4.19 3.22
CA ALA A 459 -24.95 4.56 3.14
C ALA A 459 -24.49 4.81 1.68
N LEU A 460 -25.22 4.31 0.69
CA LEU A 460 -24.81 4.32 -0.71
C LEU A 460 -24.39 5.69 -1.24
N PRO A 461 -25.10 6.81 -1.00
CA PRO A 461 -24.66 8.12 -1.52
C PRO A 461 -23.29 8.56 -0.99
N THR A 462 -22.98 8.25 0.26
CA THR A 462 -21.67 8.54 0.88
C THR A 462 -20.59 7.61 0.30
N LEU A 463 -20.88 6.30 0.23
CA LEU A 463 -19.96 5.33 -0.35
C LEU A 463 -19.63 5.64 -1.82
N GLU A 464 -20.61 6.02 -2.63
CA GLU A 464 -20.37 6.40 -4.03
C GLU A 464 -19.40 7.57 -4.16
N LYS A 465 -19.51 8.57 -3.29
CA LYS A 465 -18.60 9.72 -3.29
C LYS A 465 -17.18 9.30 -2.88
N GLU A 466 -17.04 8.60 -1.76
CA GLU A 466 -15.73 8.16 -1.26
C GLU A 466 -15.04 7.20 -2.22
N PHE A 467 -15.78 6.23 -2.80
CA PHE A 467 -15.21 5.30 -3.77
C PHE A 467 -14.84 5.96 -5.10
N ASP A 468 -15.57 6.99 -5.54
CA ASP A 468 -15.12 7.78 -6.71
C ASP A 468 -13.76 8.44 -6.44
N GLU A 469 -13.57 8.99 -5.24
CA GLU A 469 -12.26 9.56 -4.85
C GLU A 469 -11.16 8.48 -4.86
N PHE A 470 -11.42 7.28 -4.32
CA PHE A 470 -10.47 6.18 -4.31
C PHE A 470 -10.09 5.73 -5.73
N PHE A 471 -11.10 5.54 -6.59
CA PHE A 471 -10.89 5.12 -7.97
C PHE A 471 -10.10 6.16 -8.78
N LEU A 472 -10.42 7.45 -8.63
CA LEU A 472 -9.69 8.53 -9.27
C LEU A 472 -8.25 8.64 -8.78
N TYR A 473 -8.02 8.31 -7.50
CA TYR A 473 -6.70 8.42 -6.89
C TYR A 473 -5.71 7.39 -7.44
N ASP A 474 -6.15 6.15 -7.67
CA ASP A 474 -5.26 5.04 -8.03
C ASP A 474 -5.30 4.62 -9.51
N ARG A 475 -6.25 5.13 -10.33
CA ARG A 475 -6.48 4.61 -11.69
C ARG A 475 -5.35 4.82 -12.69
N ASN A 476 -4.47 5.80 -12.45
CA ASN A 476 -3.33 6.10 -13.35
C ASN A 476 -2.10 5.21 -13.10
N HIS A 477 -2.14 4.36 -12.06
CA HIS A 477 -0.98 3.59 -11.66
C HIS A 477 -0.97 2.20 -12.28
N PRO A 478 -0.03 1.90 -13.21
CA PRO A 478 0.04 0.59 -13.86
C PRO A 478 0.36 -0.55 -12.88
N SER A 479 0.99 -0.26 -11.76
CA SER A 479 1.26 -1.23 -10.69
C SER A 479 -0.02 -1.74 -10.02
N VAL A 480 -1.11 -0.96 -9.98
CA VAL A 480 -2.37 -1.37 -9.34
C VAL A 480 -3.13 -2.32 -10.26
N ILE A 481 -3.11 -3.61 -9.94
CA ILE A 481 -3.70 -4.67 -10.77
C ILE A 481 -4.95 -5.32 -10.16
N LEU A 482 -5.06 -5.36 -8.84
CA LEU A 482 -6.21 -5.93 -8.12
C LEU A 482 -6.82 -4.87 -7.19
N ARG A 483 -8.13 -4.97 -7.00
CA ARG A 483 -8.88 -4.09 -6.08
C ARG A 483 -9.90 -4.89 -5.30
N SER A 484 -9.99 -4.61 -3.98
CA SER A 484 -11.05 -5.08 -3.11
C SER A 484 -11.85 -3.89 -2.61
N LEU A 485 -13.18 -3.95 -2.79
CA LEU A 485 -14.05 -2.85 -2.38
C LEU A 485 -14.14 -2.76 -0.85
N THR A 486 -14.11 -3.89 -0.16
CA THR A 486 -14.13 -3.95 1.30
C THR A 486 -13.33 -5.14 1.81
N CYS A 487 -13.17 -5.21 3.14
CA CYS A 487 -12.55 -6.32 3.84
C CYS A 487 -13.49 -6.84 4.94
N GLU A 488 -13.67 -8.16 4.97
CA GLU A 488 -14.39 -8.90 6.02
C GLU A 488 -15.76 -8.32 6.41
N THR A 489 -16.48 -7.78 5.43
CA THR A 489 -17.78 -7.14 5.65
C THR A 489 -18.88 -8.15 5.96
N GLY A 490 -18.73 -9.38 5.50
CA GLY A 490 -19.64 -10.48 5.81
C GLY A 490 -20.92 -10.51 4.99
N PRO A 491 -21.79 -11.50 5.23
CA PRO A 491 -22.92 -11.80 4.37
C PRO A 491 -24.09 -10.82 4.46
N SER A 492 -24.09 -9.90 5.42
CA SER A 492 -25.20 -8.96 5.66
C SER A 492 -25.18 -7.72 4.76
N ALA A 493 -24.11 -7.53 3.98
CA ALA A 493 -24.00 -6.39 3.07
C ALA A 493 -25.06 -6.49 1.95
N ASP A 494 -25.65 -5.35 1.60
CA ASP A 494 -26.65 -5.24 0.53
C ASP A 494 -26.00 -5.48 -0.83
N ILE A 495 -26.47 -6.49 -1.55
CA ILE A 495 -25.92 -6.92 -2.84
C ILE A 495 -26.04 -5.84 -3.92
N ASP A 496 -27.06 -4.99 -3.88
CA ASP A 496 -27.27 -3.95 -4.87
C ASP A 496 -26.32 -2.77 -4.63
N VAL A 497 -25.98 -2.50 -3.36
CA VAL A 497 -24.92 -1.53 -3.02
C VAL A 497 -23.57 -2.03 -3.54
N ILE A 498 -23.24 -3.30 -3.27
CA ILE A 498 -22.02 -3.94 -3.76
C ILE A 498 -21.95 -3.85 -5.29
N ARG A 499 -23.02 -4.27 -5.98
CA ARG A 499 -23.10 -4.24 -7.46
C ARG A 499 -22.89 -2.83 -8.01
N THR A 500 -23.50 -1.85 -7.36
CA THR A 500 -23.36 -0.44 -7.79
C THR A 500 -21.91 0.02 -7.77
N LEU A 501 -21.16 -0.29 -6.69
CA LEU A 501 -19.76 0.10 -6.56
C LEU A 501 -18.83 -0.74 -7.44
N TYR A 502 -19.09 -2.04 -7.58
CA TYR A 502 -18.37 -2.91 -8.50
C TYR A 502 -18.46 -2.43 -9.94
N ASP A 503 -19.69 -2.19 -10.43
CA ASP A 503 -19.93 -1.65 -11.78
C ASP A 503 -19.34 -0.25 -11.95
N ARG A 504 -19.35 0.56 -10.90
CA ARG A 504 -18.74 1.89 -10.88
C ARG A 504 -17.23 1.81 -11.03
N CYS A 505 -16.56 0.89 -10.35
CA CYS A 505 -15.13 0.64 -10.49
C CYS A 505 -14.77 0.31 -11.94
N HIS A 506 -15.45 -0.63 -12.55
CA HIS A 506 -15.21 -1.03 -13.95
C HIS A 506 -15.46 0.11 -14.95
N ARG A 507 -16.45 0.98 -14.68
CA ARG A 507 -16.69 2.17 -15.52
C ARG A 507 -15.59 3.21 -15.38
N ARG A 508 -15.07 3.41 -14.16
CA ARG A 508 -14.01 4.40 -13.88
C ARG A 508 -12.62 3.93 -14.29
N ILE A 509 -12.40 2.62 -14.26
CA ILE A 509 -11.10 1.99 -14.50
C ILE A 509 -11.29 0.81 -15.45
N PRO A 510 -11.33 1.06 -16.77
CA PRO A 510 -11.47 0.01 -17.76
C PRO A 510 -10.40 -1.07 -17.63
N GLY A 511 -10.79 -2.36 -17.65
CA GLY A 511 -9.88 -3.48 -17.49
C GLY A 511 -9.40 -3.73 -16.06
N SER A 512 -10.00 -3.09 -15.04
CA SER A 512 -9.72 -3.44 -13.64
C SER A 512 -10.15 -4.86 -13.31
N ILE A 513 -9.45 -5.50 -12.37
CA ILE A 513 -9.84 -6.78 -11.76
C ILE A 513 -10.26 -6.49 -10.33
N VAL A 514 -11.50 -6.82 -9.99
CA VAL A 514 -12.16 -6.36 -8.78
C VAL A 514 -12.83 -7.53 -8.05
N GLU A 515 -12.76 -7.52 -6.74
CA GLU A 515 -13.62 -8.29 -5.85
C GLU A 515 -14.40 -7.39 -4.91
N ASP A 516 -15.51 -7.88 -4.42
CA ASP A 516 -16.36 -7.13 -3.51
C ASP A 516 -15.85 -7.13 -2.06
N ASP A 517 -15.33 -8.25 -1.58
CA ASP A 517 -15.02 -8.45 -0.17
C ASP A 517 -13.79 -9.35 -0.01
N SER A 518 -12.65 -8.76 0.33
CA SER A 518 -11.45 -9.51 0.67
C SER A 518 -11.69 -10.23 2.00
N SER A 519 -11.98 -11.53 1.93
CA SER A 519 -12.41 -12.32 3.07
C SER A 519 -12.41 -13.82 2.78
N TRP A 520 -13.31 -14.59 3.41
CA TRP A 520 -13.47 -16.01 3.11
C TRP A 520 -14.21 -16.22 1.79
N ILE A 521 -13.80 -17.17 1.00
CA ILE A 521 -14.30 -17.46 -0.35
C ILE A 521 -15.84 -17.55 -0.43
N GLN A 522 -16.50 -18.05 0.61
CA GLN A 522 -17.96 -18.13 0.65
C GLN A 522 -18.67 -16.79 0.88
N TRP A 523 -17.94 -15.72 1.19
CA TRP A 523 -18.48 -14.36 1.35
C TRP A 523 -18.30 -13.52 0.09
N ASN A 524 -17.46 -13.95 -0.86
CA ASN A 524 -17.37 -13.28 -2.15
C ASN A 524 -18.70 -13.43 -2.92
N ARG A 525 -19.29 -12.32 -3.37
CA ARG A 525 -20.61 -12.26 -4.01
C ARG A 525 -20.55 -11.80 -5.46
N ILE A 526 -19.77 -10.73 -5.73
CA ILE A 526 -19.56 -10.16 -7.07
C ILE A 526 -18.07 -9.92 -7.25
N HIS A 527 -17.43 -10.75 -8.08
CA HIS A 527 -15.97 -10.76 -8.13
C HIS A 527 -15.46 -11.30 -9.46
N ASP A 528 -14.27 -10.84 -9.89
CA ASP A 528 -13.54 -11.35 -11.04
C ASP A 528 -12.63 -12.53 -10.67
N PHE A 529 -12.19 -12.61 -9.42
CA PHE A 529 -11.35 -13.66 -8.87
C PHE A 529 -11.84 -14.04 -7.45
N TYR A 530 -11.50 -15.21 -6.98
CA TYR A 530 -11.76 -15.65 -5.61
C TYR A 530 -10.66 -15.20 -4.67
N ASP A 531 -11.07 -14.78 -3.47
CA ASP A 531 -10.20 -14.58 -2.32
C ASP A 531 -10.57 -15.57 -1.19
N ASP A 532 -9.60 -15.89 -0.33
CA ASP A 532 -9.83 -16.59 0.94
C ASP A 532 -8.79 -16.11 1.97
N HIS A 533 -9.22 -16.04 3.25
CA HIS A 533 -8.38 -15.75 4.41
C HIS A 533 -8.13 -17.01 5.25
N PRO A 534 -7.40 -18.01 4.73
CA PRO A 534 -7.24 -19.30 5.39
C PRO A 534 -6.14 -19.26 6.45
N TYR A 535 -6.33 -18.44 7.48
CA TYR A 535 -5.43 -18.47 8.63
C TYR A 535 -5.43 -19.87 9.28
N GLY A 536 -4.28 -20.49 9.39
CA GLY A 536 -4.19 -21.83 9.91
C GLY A 536 -2.77 -22.35 10.01
N ASN A 537 -2.62 -23.47 10.69
CA ASN A 537 -1.34 -24.15 10.82
C ASN A 537 -1.19 -25.27 9.76
N ASN A 538 -0.04 -25.91 9.75
CA ASN A 538 0.28 -26.94 8.80
C ASN A 538 -0.60 -28.21 8.90
N HIS A 539 -1.26 -28.45 10.05
CA HIS A 539 -2.15 -29.62 10.21
C HIS A 539 -3.48 -29.45 9.46
N THR A 540 -3.96 -28.20 9.38
CA THR A 540 -5.24 -27.89 8.71
C THR A 540 -5.04 -27.51 7.24
N TRP A 541 -3.80 -27.26 6.81
CA TRP A 541 -3.53 -26.64 5.51
C TRP A 541 -4.02 -27.45 4.31
N VAL A 542 -3.73 -28.74 4.24
CA VAL A 542 -4.17 -29.59 3.12
C VAL A 542 -5.70 -29.66 3.06
N ALA A 543 -6.35 -29.88 4.20
CA ALA A 543 -7.82 -29.92 4.26
C ALA A 543 -8.44 -28.56 3.84
N THR A 544 -7.81 -27.45 4.16
CA THR A 544 -8.23 -26.11 3.70
C THR A 544 -8.13 -26.01 2.17
N LEU A 545 -7.03 -26.46 1.58
CA LEU A 545 -6.86 -26.43 0.12
C LEU A 545 -7.86 -27.34 -0.61
N GLU A 546 -8.17 -28.51 -0.04
CA GLU A 546 -9.21 -29.41 -0.57
C GLU A 546 -10.60 -28.77 -0.52
N ARG A 547 -10.92 -28.05 0.57
CA ARG A 547 -12.16 -27.26 0.70
C ARG A 547 -12.27 -26.20 -0.38
N LEU A 548 -11.20 -25.42 -0.61
CA LEU A 548 -11.16 -24.38 -1.65
C LEU A 548 -11.33 -24.97 -3.05
N ARG A 549 -10.66 -26.09 -3.32
CA ARG A 549 -10.79 -26.79 -4.61
C ARG A 549 -12.22 -27.27 -4.84
N SER A 550 -12.84 -27.84 -3.82
CA SER A 550 -14.23 -28.31 -3.88
C SER A 550 -15.19 -27.14 -4.10
N TYR A 551 -14.99 -26.02 -3.42
CA TYR A 551 -15.81 -24.83 -3.60
C TYR A 551 -15.72 -24.28 -5.05
N ILE A 552 -14.49 -24.15 -5.60
CA ILE A 552 -14.28 -23.68 -6.97
C ILE A 552 -14.90 -24.63 -7.99
N ALA A 553 -14.79 -25.94 -7.78
CA ALA A 553 -15.41 -26.95 -8.66
C ALA A 553 -16.95 -26.84 -8.65
N GLU A 554 -17.57 -26.46 -7.55
CA GLU A 554 -19.02 -26.29 -7.43
C GLU A 554 -19.51 -24.95 -8.00
N HIS A 555 -18.74 -23.85 -7.83
CA HIS A 555 -19.19 -22.48 -8.12
C HIS A 555 -18.63 -21.90 -9.42
N GLY A 556 -17.71 -22.61 -10.08
CA GLY A 556 -17.11 -22.18 -11.35
C GLY A 556 -15.65 -21.76 -11.23
N VAL A 557 -14.93 -21.88 -12.33
CA VAL A 557 -13.49 -21.63 -12.38
C VAL A 557 -13.22 -20.14 -12.52
N LYS A 558 -12.46 -19.59 -11.57
CA LYS A 558 -11.87 -18.26 -11.57
C LYS A 558 -10.49 -18.33 -10.92
N PRO A 559 -9.61 -17.34 -11.10
CA PRO A 559 -8.36 -17.28 -10.34
C PRO A 559 -8.63 -17.29 -8.85
N LEU A 560 -7.80 -17.99 -8.08
CA LEU A 560 -7.80 -17.93 -6.61
C LEU A 560 -6.55 -17.18 -6.14
N VAL A 561 -6.73 -16.13 -5.37
CA VAL A 561 -5.63 -15.44 -4.68
C VAL A 561 -5.95 -15.43 -3.19
N LEU A 562 -5.09 -16.05 -2.37
CA LEU A 562 -5.26 -15.98 -0.92
C LEU A 562 -4.88 -14.57 -0.46
N GLY A 563 -5.86 -13.75 -0.09
CA GLY A 563 -5.65 -12.33 0.24
C GLY A 563 -5.00 -12.10 1.59
N GLU A 564 -5.24 -13.00 2.54
CA GLU A 564 -4.59 -12.98 3.85
C GLU A 564 -4.32 -14.41 4.32
N ALA A 565 -3.07 -14.83 4.27
CA ALA A 565 -2.72 -16.21 4.57
C ALA A 565 -1.30 -16.35 5.11
N ILE A 566 -0.92 -17.58 5.45
CA ILE A 566 0.46 -17.98 5.67
C ILE A 566 1.12 -17.14 6.78
N ALA A 567 0.32 -16.81 7.78
CA ALA A 567 0.76 -16.08 8.96
C ALA A 567 1.44 -17.01 9.97
N ALA A 568 2.56 -16.61 10.50
CA ALA A 568 3.30 -17.35 11.53
C ALA A 568 3.98 -16.39 12.48
N ASP A 569 3.54 -16.39 13.73
CA ASP A 569 4.13 -15.58 14.78
C ASP A 569 5.54 -16.06 15.15
N THR A 570 6.37 -15.10 15.49
CA THR A 570 7.68 -15.33 16.11
C THR A 570 7.69 -14.84 17.55
N TRP A 571 8.61 -15.38 18.33
CA TRP A 571 8.82 -14.84 19.68
C TRP A 571 9.27 -13.39 19.62
N CYS A 572 8.54 -12.50 20.31
CA CYS A 572 8.91 -11.10 20.44
C CYS A 572 9.83 -10.93 21.66
N PRO A 573 11.11 -10.63 21.49
CA PRO A 573 12.03 -10.46 22.62
C PRO A 573 11.74 -9.16 23.37
N PRO A 574 11.96 -9.12 24.70
CA PRO A 574 11.71 -7.93 25.53
C PRO A 574 12.41 -6.65 25.04
N ASN A 575 13.58 -6.79 24.42
CA ASN A 575 14.35 -5.64 23.92
C ASN A 575 13.69 -4.93 22.72
N SER A 576 12.94 -5.64 21.90
CA SER A 576 12.15 -5.01 20.81
C SER A 576 11.07 -4.09 21.37
N LEU A 577 10.58 -4.40 22.56
CA LEU A 577 9.63 -3.60 23.33
C LEU A 577 10.25 -2.33 23.88
N GLU A 578 11.50 -2.40 24.30
CA GLU A 578 12.20 -1.27 24.89
C GLU A 578 12.53 -0.20 23.85
N SER A 579 12.97 -0.57 22.65
CA SER A 579 13.19 0.38 21.56
C SER A 579 11.90 1.03 21.09
N MET A 580 10.80 0.27 21.07
CA MET A 580 9.48 0.84 20.77
C MET A 580 8.99 1.78 21.89
N ARG A 581 9.26 1.46 23.16
CA ARG A 581 8.99 2.36 24.29
C ARG A 581 9.77 3.67 24.18
N GLN A 582 11.04 3.61 23.79
CA GLN A 582 11.89 4.80 23.64
C GLN A 582 11.47 5.66 22.45
N SER A 583 10.82 5.09 21.45
CA SER A 583 10.31 5.80 20.27
C SER A 583 8.92 6.42 20.49
N LEU A 584 8.18 5.98 21.51
CA LEU A 584 6.89 6.56 21.89
C LEU A 584 7.07 7.64 22.94
N PRO A 585 6.26 8.71 22.95
CA PRO A 585 6.29 9.72 24.00
C PRO A 585 6.12 9.09 25.39
N GLU A 586 6.87 9.56 26.37
CA GLU A 586 6.88 9.03 27.73
C GLU A 586 5.48 8.98 28.38
N GLN A 587 4.60 9.89 27.96
CA GLN A 587 3.21 9.96 28.39
C GLN A 587 2.33 8.82 27.84
N ALA A 588 2.68 8.26 26.68
CA ALA A 588 1.99 7.15 26.07
C ALA A 588 2.21 5.81 26.80
N LEU A 589 3.26 5.74 27.60
CA LEU A 589 3.74 4.50 28.23
C LEU A 589 3.30 4.35 29.67
N SER A 590 2.59 5.33 30.25
CA SER A 590 2.05 5.16 31.59
C SER A 590 0.96 4.12 31.56
N LEU A 591 1.17 2.99 32.29
CA LEU A 591 0.19 1.92 32.46
C LEU A 591 -1.16 2.42 33.02
N GLN A 592 -1.22 3.64 33.51
CA GLN A 592 -2.45 4.30 34.02
C GLN A 592 -3.29 4.94 32.91
N SER A 593 -2.70 5.21 31.73
CA SER A 593 -3.43 5.69 30.56
C SER A 593 -4.07 4.57 29.75
N LEU A 594 -3.76 3.31 30.05
CA LEU A 594 -4.35 2.13 29.47
C LEU A 594 -5.77 1.92 30.02
N LYS A 595 -6.71 2.79 29.71
CA LYS A 595 -8.12 2.54 29.99
C LYS A 595 -8.58 1.37 29.13
N ARG A 596 -9.22 0.37 29.77
CA ARG A 596 -9.98 -0.64 29.02
C ARG A 596 -10.97 0.07 28.11
N GLY A 597 -11.02 -0.33 26.84
CA GLY A 597 -12.05 0.13 25.91
C GLY A 597 -13.43 0.03 26.55
N THR A 598 -14.31 0.95 26.21
CA THR A 598 -15.69 0.93 26.67
C THR A 598 -16.46 -0.14 25.88
N PRO A 599 -17.61 -0.64 26.41
CA PRO A 599 -18.47 -1.54 25.64
C PRO A 599 -18.94 -0.97 24.30
N GLU A 600 -18.89 0.35 24.16
CA GLU A 600 -19.29 1.08 22.96
C GLU A 600 -18.17 1.14 21.90
N SER A 601 -16.92 0.94 22.28
CA SER A 601 -15.78 0.83 21.34
C SER A 601 -14.92 -0.37 21.68
N PRO A 602 -15.25 -1.56 21.14
CA PRO A 602 -14.48 -2.77 21.38
C PRO A 602 -13.06 -2.72 20.81
N TYR A 603 -12.78 -1.76 19.93
CA TYR A 603 -11.49 -1.56 19.29
C TYR A 603 -10.54 -0.62 20.06
N GLU A 604 -11.03 0.13 21.04
CA GLU A 604 -10.21 0.93 21.97
C GLU A 604 -9.48 0.07 23.02
N SER A 605 -9.13 -1.15 22.69
CA SER A 605 -8.39 -1.99 23.62
C SER A 605 -6.96 -1.50 23.72
N PRO A 606 -6.48 -1.15 24.91
CA PRO A 606 -5.13 -0.65 25.10
C PRO A 606 -4.14 -1.75 24.76
N PHE A 607 -3.13 -1.42 23.97
CA PHE A 607 -1.88 -2.14 23.83
C PHE A 607 -1.89 -3.62 24.24
N TRP A 608 -2.28 -4.46 23.33
CA TRP A 608 -2.17 -5.93 23.43
C TRP A 608 -0.75 -6.36 23.72
N PHE A 609 0.18 -5.56 23.35
CA PHE A 609 1.59 -5.76 23.39
C PHE A 609 2.20 -5.97 24.81
N PRO A 610 1.97 -5.11 25.82
CA PRO A 610 2.39 -5.41 27.18
C PRO A 610 1.68 -6.66 27.74
N LEU A 611 0.43 -6.92 27.31
CA LEU A 611 -0.35 -8.07 27.73
C LEU A 611 0.19 -9.37 27.14
N ALA A 612 0.55 -9.37 25.85
CA ALA A 612 1.18 -10.53 25.20
C ALA A 612 2.52 -10.88 25.84
N TYR A 613 3.32 -9.89 26.16
CA TYR A 613 4.58 -10.09 26.85
C TYR A 613 4.38 -10.64 28.27
N GLN A 614 3.50 -10.02 29.05
CA GLN A 614 3.16 -10.49 30.41
C GLN A 614 2.55 -11.89 30.38
N ALA A 615 1.71 -12.20 29.40
CA ALA A 615 1.14 -13.54 29.23
C ALA A 615 2.23 -14.58 28.92
N ASN A 616 3.18 -14.25 28.06
CA ASN A 616 4.30 -15.11 27.73
C ASN A 616 5.23 -15.35 28.94
N GLU A 617 5.53 -14.30 29.69
CA GLU A 617 6.31 -14.40 30.92
C GLU A 617 5.60 -15.25 31.97
N SER A 618 4.31 -15.00 32.20
CA SER A 618 3.48 -15.79 33.14
C SER A 618 3.36 -17.25 32.69
N TRP A 619 3.24 -17.51 31.39
CA TRP A 619 3.22 -18.85 30.82
C TRP A 619 4.53 -19.59 31.06
N ALA A 620 5.66 -18.93 30.91
CA ALA A 620 6.98 -19.49 31.16
C ALA A 620 7.20 -19.78 32.66
N GLN A 621 6.83 -18.83 33.53
CA GLN A 621 6.89 -18.99 34.98
C GLN A 621 6.04 -20.18 35.46
N ALA A 622 4.82 -20.29 34.96
CA ALA A 622 3.90 -21.38 35.31
C ALA A 622 4.44 -22.79 34.94
N ARG A 623 5.40 -22.86 34.00
CA ARG A 623 6.04 -24.10 33.52
C ARG A 623 7.46 -24.26 34.04
N SER A 624 7.91 -23.41 34.96
CA SER A 624 9.29 -23.38 35.49
C SER A 624 10.33 -23.29 34.37
N ILE A 625 10.00 -22.59 33.27
CA ILE A 625 10.93 -22.33 32.19
C ILE A 625 11.82 -21.17 32.62
N ASP A 626 13.13 -21.41 32.61
CA ASP A 626 14.11 -20.37 32.84
C ASP A 626 14.08 -19.37 31.68
N MET A 627 13.72 -18.13 31.98
CA MET A 627 13.67 -17.00 31.02
C MET A 627 14.95 -16.18 31.03
N GLY A 628 16.06 -16.76 31.49
CA GLY A 628 17.37 -16.14 31.35
C GLY A 628 17.75 -15.92 29.88
N LYS A 629 18.72 -15.03 29.64
CA LYS A 629 19.11 -14.59 28.28
C LYS A 629 19.31 -15.73 27.27
N PRO A 630 20.02 -16.84 27.60
CA PRO A 630 20.21 -17.95 26.66
C PRO A 630 18.91 -18.67 26.28
N ALA A 631 17.95 -18.78 27.19
CA ALA A 631 16.67 -19.42 26.91
C ALA A 631 15.80 -18.54 26.00
N VAL A 632 15.79 -17.22 26.21
CA VAL A 632 15.08 -16.26 25.36
C VAL A 632 15.66 -16.24 23.95
N GLU A 633 16.99 -16.21 23.80
CA GLU A 633 17.66 -16.26 22.50
C GLU A 633 17.33 -17.55 21.74
N ARG A 634 17.26 -18.67 22.43
CA ARG A 634 16.87 -19.95 21.84
C ARG A 634 15.40 -19.95 21.41
N LEU A 635 14.49 -19.45 22.23
CA LEU A 635 13.07 -19.33 21.88
C LEU A 635 12.88 -18.45 20.64
N GLU A 636 13.61 -17.34 20.56
CA GLU A 636 13.59 -16.48 19.39
C GLU A 636 14.04 -17.21 18.12
N GLN A 637 15.17 -17.91 18.19
CA GLN A 637 15.69 -18.67 17.05
C GLN A 637 14.76 -19.81 16.65
N ASP A 638 14.28 -20.60 17.61
CA ASP A 638 13.38 -21.73 17.34
C ASP A 638 12.04 -21.27 16.78
N SER A 639 11.47 -20.16 17.28
CA SER A 639 10.24 -19.60 16.74
C SER A 639 10.42 -19.06 15.31
N LYS A 640 11.52 -18.37 15.03
CA LYS A 640 11.87 -17.90 13.68
C LYS A 640 12.02 -19.08 12.71
N ARG A 641 12.73 -20.13 13.13
CA ARG A 641 12.90 -21.34 12.33
C ARG A 641 11.56 -22.02 12.05
N TYR A 642 10.72 -22.16 13.08
CA TYR A 642 9.37 -22.74 12.93
C TYR A 642 8.49 -21.91 11.96
N ALA A 643 8.45 -20.60 12.14
CA ALA A 643 7.67 -19.69 11.30
C ALA A 643 8.13 -19.75 9.83
N TRP A 644 9.45 -19.84 9.60
CA TRP A 644 10.00 -19.99 8.25
C TRP A 644 9.61 -21.34 7.63
N LEU A 645 9.76 -22.45 8.34
CA LEU A 645 9.37 -23.80 7.86
C LEU A 645 7.87 -23.87 7.56
N MET A 646 7.04 -23.27 8.43
CA MET A 646 5.59 -23.24 8.23
C MET A 646 5.22 -22.50 6.95
N ARG A 647 5.76 -21.30 6.74
CA ARG A 647 5.52 -20.50 5.52
C ARG A 647 5.99 -21.23 4.27
N LYS A 648 7.21 -21.74 4.30
CA LYS A 648 7.77 -22.52 3.16
C LYS A 648 6.85 -23.66 2.77
N TYR A 649 6.42 -24.47 3.73
CA TYR A 649 5.53 -25.59 3.47
C TYR A 649 4.18 -25.14 2.92
N GLN A 650 3.57 -24.12 3.50
CA GLN A 650 2.25 -23.65 3.07
C GLN A 650 2.31 -23.09 1.65
N ILE A 651 3.33 -22.32 1.32
CA ILE A 651 3.55 -21.78 -0.02
C ILE A 651 3.77 -22.91 -1.05
N GLU A 652 4.69 -23.81 -0.75
CA GLU A 652 5.02 -24.91 -1.67
C GLU A 652 3.81 -25.83 -1.91
N THR A 653 3.04 -26.13 -0.87
CA THR A 653 1.83 -26.95 -0.99
C THR A 653 0.74 -26.21 -1.76
N TYR A 654 0.52 -24.91 -1.47
CA TYR A 654 -0.44 -24.10 -2.22
C TYR A 654 -0.10 -24.02 -3.71
N ARG A 655 1.14 -23.71 -4.06
CA ARG A 655 1.60 -23.64 -5.47
C ARG A 655 1.47 -24.97 -6.20
N HIS A 656 1.54 -26.08 -5.50
CA HIS A 656 1.29 -27.38 -6.08
C HIS A 656 -0.19 -27.61 -6.40
N GLU A 657 -1.06 -27.24 -5.46
CA GLU A 657 -2.50 -27.45 -5.57
C GLU A 657 -3.20 -26.45 -6.50
N PHE A 658 -2.67 -25.21 -6.54
CA PHE A 658 -3.17 -24.08 -7.32
C PHE A 658 -2.03 -23.40 -8.10
N PRO A 659 -1.52 -24.00 -9.15
CA PRO A 659 -0.33 -23.49 -9.86
C PRO A 659 -0.56 -22.15 -10.56
N SER A 660 -1.79 -21.84 -10.96
CA SER A 660 -2.20 -20.53 -11.51
C SER A 660 -2.64 -19.55 -10.43
N GLY A 661 -2.75 -20.01 -9.18
CA GLY A 661 -3.21 -19.21 -8.06
C GLY A 661 -2.15 -18.26 -7.52
N GLY A 662 -2.61 -17.29 -6.73
CA GLY A 662 -1.76 -16.35 -6.02
C GLY A 662 -1.94 -16.42 -4.51
N TYR A 663 -1.03 -15.83 -3.78
CA TYR A 663 -1.10 -15.72 -2.34
C TYR A 663 -0.48 -14.43 -1.85
N VAL A 664 -0.98 -13.96 -0.70
CA VAL A 664 -0.44 -12.82 0.06
C VAL A 664 -0.12 -13.33 1.46
N ILE A 665 1.14 -13.23 1.86
CA ILE A 665 1.52 -13.61 3.21
C ILE A 665 1.26 -12.46 4.19
N SER A 666 0.74 -12.77 5.34
CA SER A 666 0.53 -11.84 6.46
C SER A 666 1.74 -11.91 7.37
N VAL A 667 2.52 -10.84 7.54
CA VAL A 667 2.51 -9.48 7.00
C VAL A 667 3.95 -8.99 6.78
N ILE A 668 4.13 -7.79 6.20
CA ILE A 668 5.48 -7.26 6.01
C ILE A 668 6.19 -7.00 7.33
N ARG A 669 5.50 -6.46 8.33
CA ARG A 669 6.09 -5.96 9.58
C ARG A 669 5.30 -6.37 10.80
N ASP A 670 6.01 -6.57 11.92
CA ASP A 670 5.36 -6.75 13.22
C ASP A 670 4.45 -5.58 13.55
N PHE A 671 3.34 -5.92 14.17
CA PHE A 671 2.34 -4.98 14.68
C PHE A 671 2.23 -5.16 16.20
N PRO A 672 1.79 -4.16 16.98
CA PRO A 672 1.78 -4.24 18.45
C PRO A 672 1.13 -5.48 19.08
N PHE A 673 0.20 -6.13 18.40
CA PHE A 673 -0.49 -7.32 18.88
C PHE A 673 -0.13 -8.62 18.12
N ALA A 674 0.73 -8.55 17.09
CA ALA A 674 1.09 -9.71 16.27
C ALA A 674 2.55 -9.64 15.79
N SER A 675 3.34 -10.65 16.11
CA SER A 675 4.75 -10.76 15.72
C SER A 675 4.92 -11.64 14.47
N MET A 676 4.00 -11.51 13.51
CA MET A 676 3.99 -12.32 12.29
C MET A 676 4.66 -11.65 11.09
N GLY A 677 5.29 -10.49 11.28
CA GLY A 677 6.00 -9.76 10.25
C GLY A 677 7.23 -10.51 9.71
N LEU A 678 7.60 -10.23 8.46
CA LEU A 678 8.92 -10.59 7.93
C LEU A 678 9.99 -9.62 8.43
N LEU A 679 9.61 -8.38 8.69
CA LEU A 679 10.38 -7.38 9.39
C LEU A 679 9.93 -7.31 10.86
N ASP A 680 10.84 -6.95 11.74
CA ASP A 680 10.51 -6.60 13.12
C ASP A 680 9.97 -5.15 13.22
N PHE A 681 9.70 -4.69 14.44
CA PHE A 681 9.22 -3.32 14.70
C PHE A 681 10.19 -2.22 14.26
N GLU A 682 11.48 -2.51 14.16
CA GLU A 682 12.51 -1.56 13.73
C GLU A 682 12.85 -1.67 12.26
N ASN A 683 12.01 -2.34 11.46
CA ASN A 683 12.20 -2.59 10.04
C ASN A 683 13.43 -3.44 9.69
N ARG A 684 13.93 -4.25 10.64
CA ARG A 684 15.02 -5.18 10.36
C ARG A 684 14.46 -6.52 9.88
N PRO A 685 15.03 -7.12 8.83
CA PRO A 685 14.67 -8.46 8.41
C PRO A 685 14.86 -9.49 9.53
N LYS A 686 13.85 -10.32 9.79
CA LYS A 686 13.96 -11.40 10.79
C LYS A 686 14.75 -12.60 10.30
N TRP A 687 14.90 -12.73 8.98
CA TRP A 687 15.68 -13.78 8.30
C TRP A 687 16.66 -13.13 7.33
N PRO A 688 17.81 -13.76 7.07
CA PRO A 688 18.74 -13.29 6.06
C PRO A 688 18.13 -13.48 4.65
N ALA A 689 18.60 -12.72 3.67
CA ALA A 689 18.06 -12.74 2.29
C ALA A 689 18.13 -14.15 1.68
N GLU A 690 19.16 -14.92 1.96
CA GLU A 690 19.38 -16.29 1.47
C GLU A 690 18.27 -17.25 1.92
N ALA A 691 17.58 -16.94 3.02
CA ALA A 691 16.48 -17.75 3.53
C ALA A 691 15.30 -17.81 2.54
N PHE A 692 15.19 -16.86 1.60
CA PHE A 692 14.10 -16.76 0.61
C PHE A 692 14.53 -17.05 -0.83
N GLU A 693 15.75 -17.53 -1.10
CA GLU A 693 16.22 -17.89 -2.45
C GLU A 693 15.33 -18.94 -3.14
N TRP A 694 14.68 -19.81 -2.37
CA TRP A 694 13.70 -20.78 -2.89
C TRP A 694 12.39 -20.12 -3.34
N HIS A 695 12.12 -18.87 -2.89
CA HIS A 695 10.87 -18.13 -3.14
C HIS A 695 11.01 -17.30 -4.41
N SER A 696 10.75 -17.91 -5.54
CA SER A 696 10.83 -17.29 -6.87
C SER A 696 9.67 -17.77 -7.76
N GLU A 697 9.57 -17.23 -8.97
CA GLU A 697 8.60 -17.70 -9.95
C GLU A 697 8.78 -19.18 -10.27
N HIS A 698 10.02 -19.61 -10.44
CA HIS A 698 10.37 -21.00 -10.69
C HIS A 698 10.97 -21.60 -9.42
N ALA A 699 10.40 -22.69 -8.93
CA ALA A 699 10.87 -23.33 -7.71
C ALA A 699 11.02 -24.84 -7.90
N LEU A 700 12.07 -25.40 -7.30
CA LEU A 700 12.23 -26.84 -7.14
C LEU A 700 11.81 -27.23 -5.74
N VAL A 701 10.86 -28.14 -5.61
CA VAL A 701 10.26 -28.53 -4.34
C VAL A 701 10.41 -30.03 -4.14
N LEU A 702 10.86 -30.43 -2.96
CA LEU A 702 10.87 -31.80 -2.53
C LEU A 702 9.55 -32.15 -1.85
N ARG A 703 8.77 -33.04 -2.44
CA ARG A 703 7.49 -33.48 -1.87
C ARG A 703 7.50 -34.96 -1.54
N THR A 704 7.18 -35.27 -0.30
CA THR A 704 6.96 -36.65 0.10
C THR A 704 5.65 -37.18 -0.47
N ILE A 705 5.56 -38.47 -0.75
CA ILE A 705 4.42 -39.07 -1.44
C ILE A 705 3.12 -38.90 -0.63
N ASP A 706 3.23 -38.99 0.69
CA ASP A 706 2.12 -38.90 1.65
C ASP A 706 2.08 -37.58 2.44
N GLU A 707 2.75 -36.54 1.98
CA GLU A 707 2.90 -35.24 2.63
C GLU A 707 3.50 -35.32 4.05
N ARG A 708 4.10 -36.45 4.38
CA ARG A 708 4.73 -36.71 5.66
C ARG A 708 6.00 -35.87 5.80
N ARG A 709 6.22 -35.27 6.97
CA ARG A 709 7.38 -34.39 7.23
C ARG A 709 8.32 -34.91 8.28
N SER A 710 7.86 -35.86 9.05
CA SER A 710 8.67 -36.52 10.07
C SER A 710 8.72 -38.00 9.74
N PHE A 711 9.92 -38.54 9.74
CA PHE A 711 10.19 -39.94 9.45
C PHE A 711 10.86 -40.58 10.67
N PHE A 712 10.51 -41.80 10.97
CA PHE A 712 11.29 -42.62 11.90
C PHE A 712 12.56 -43.03 11.20
N GLU A 713 13.65 -43.19 11.97
CA GLU A 713 14.98 -43.57 11.46
C GLU A 713 14.93 -44.80 10.50
N ASP A 714 14.04 -45.73 10.77
CA ASP A 714 13.88 -46.96 10.00
C ASP A 714 12.81 -46.89 8.93
N ALA A 715 12.05 -45.79 8.81
CA ALA A 715 10.99 -45.67 7.83
C ALA A 715 11.56 -45.44 6.41
N PRO A 716 10.97 -46.05 5.37
CA PRO A 716 11.35 -45.74 4.00
C PRO A 716 11.03 -44.28 3.71
N PHE A 717 11.98 -43.57 3.12
CA PHE A 717 11.79 -42.20 2.64
C PHE A 717 11.49 -42.22 1.14
N GLU A 718 10.30 -41.79 0.77
CA GLU A 718 9.90 -41.64 -0.61
C GLU A 718 9.49 -40.20 -0.87
N ALA A 719 10.08 -39.56 -1.88
CA ALA A 719 9.78 -38.19 -2.24
C ALA A 719 9.92 -37.97 -3.75
N ASN A 720 9.25 -36.95 -4.23
CA ASN A 720 9.39 -36.47 -5.60
C ASN A 720 10.05 -35.08 -5.59
N LEU A 721 10.96 -34.87 -6.51
CA LEU A 721 11.43 -33.50 -6.82
C LEU A 721 10.52 -32.93 -7.90
N VAL A 722 9.88 -31.82 -7.59
CA VAL A 722 8.83 -31.20 -8.39
C VAL A 722 9.26 -29.81 -8.82
N LEU A 723 9.18 -29.53 -10.14
CA LEU A 723 9.33 -28.18 -10.66
C LEU A 723 7.98 -27.46 -10.61
N GLN A 724 7.91 -26.35 -9.91
CA GLN A 724 6.78 -25.43 -9.90
C GLN A 724 7.14 -24.21 -10.73
N SER A 725 6.48 -24.05 -11.88
CA SER A 725 6.77 -22.96 -12.82
C SER A 725 5.52 -22.65 -13.66
N PRO A 726 4.79 -21.61 -13.35
CA PRO A 726 3.51 -21.28 -14.00
C PRO A 726 3.66 -20.99 -15.49
N ASN A 727 4.79 -20.45 -15.92
CA ASN A 727 5.03 -20.03 -17.30
C ASN A 727 5.91 -21.00 -18.10
N PHE A 728 6.39 -22.09 -17.50
CA PHE A 728 7.40 -22.95 -18.13
C PHE A 728 6.90 -23.62 -19.42
N HIS A 729 5.65 -24.08 -19.42
CA HIS A 729 5.03 -24.72 -20.60
C HIS A 729 4.96 -23.75 -21.79
N ARG A 730 4.59 -22.49 -21.55
CA ARG A 730 4.53 -21.47 -22.60
C ARG A 730 5.91 -21.09 -23.10
N GLN A 731 6.90 -20.97 -22.23
CA GLN A 731 8.29 -20.68 -22.61
C GLN A 731 8.89 -21.77 -23.49
N LEU A 732 8.47 -23.03 -23.33
CA LEU A 732 8.89 -24.13 -24.19
C LEU A 732 8.24 -24.08 -25.58
N GLN A 733 7.04 -23.50 -25.71
CA GLN A 733 6.28 -23.43 -26.98
C GLN A 733 6.59 -22.15 -27.79
N GLU A 734 6.95 -21.06 -27.14
CA GLU A 734 7.31 -19.82 -27.82
C GLU A 734 8.69 -20.00 -28.51
N GLN A 735 8.72 -19.82 -29.85
CA GLN A 735 10.01 -19.73 -30.55
C GLN A 735 10.74 -18.49 -30.04
N PRO A 736 12.06 -18.56 -29.78
CA PRO A 736 12.82 -17.42 -29.35
C PRO A 736 12.70 -16.29 -30.37
N ASP A 737 12.38 -15.09 -29.89
CA ASP A 737 12.50 -13.88 -30.67
C ASP A 737 13.93 -13.80 -31.23
N PRO A 738 14.13 -13.69 -32.55
CA PRO A 738 15.47 -13.69 -33.15
C PRO A 738 16.41 -12.60 -32.62
N LEU A 739 15.88 -11.58 -31.94
CA LEU A 739 16.64 -10.46 -31.39
C LEU A 739 17.04 -10.65 -29.90
N ASN A 740 16.43 -11.60 -29.18
CA ASN A 740 16.68 -11.88 -27.75
C ASN A 740 17.02 -13.36 -27.48
N ALA A 741 17.62 -14.04 -28.43
CA ALA A 741 18.03 -15.42 -28.30
C ALA A 741 19.19 -15.60 -27.29
N THR A 742 18.92 -15.53 -26.02
CA THR A 742 19.54 -16.46 -25.07
C THR A 742 19.00 -17.83 -25.47
N GLN A 743 19.78 -18.59 -26.21
CA GLN A 743 19.42 -19.90 -26.73
C GLN A 743 18.87 -20.75 -25.57
N LEU A 744 17.55 -21.02 -25.60
CA LEU A 744 16.99 -22.12 -24.85
C LEU A 744 17.71 -23.37 -25.36
N THR A 745 18.60 -23.91 -24.54
CA THR A 745 19.33 -25.12 -24.88
C THR A 745 18.33 -26.24 -25.09
N ASP A 746 18.52 -27.07 -26.12
CA ASP A 746 17.69 -28.24 -26.35
C ASP A 746 17.79 -29.27 -25.21
N GLU A 747 18.66 -29.05 -24.25
CA GLU A 747 18.88 -29.88 -23.07
C GLU A 747 18.82 -29.07 -21.77
N TYR A 748 18.09 -29.57 -20.80
CA TYR A 748 18.02 -29.10 -19.44
C TYR A 748 18.74 -30.06 -18.51
N THR A 749 19.49 -29.56 -17.57
CA THR A 749 20.20 -30.38 -16.61
C THR A 749 19.73 -30.10 -15.20
N LEU A 750 19.28 -31.14 -14.50
CA LEU A 750 19.03 -31.11 -13.08
C LEU A 750 20.29 -31.65 -12.38
N GLU A 751 20.86 -30.82 -11.50
CA GLU A 751 21.95 -31.22 -10.61
C GLU A 751 21.46 -31.09 -9.16
N TRP A 752 21.78 -32.05 -8.32
CA TRP A 752 21.43 -32.04 -6.92
C TRP A 752 22.56 -32.51 -6.04
N THR A 753 22.60 -31.95 -4.85
CA THR A 753 23.52 -32.35 -3.79
C THR A 753 22.75 -32.60 -2.52
N TRP A 754 22.94 -33.74 -1.91
CA TRP A 754 22.37 -34.03 -0.59
C TRP A 754 23.52 -34.06 0.42
N SER A 755 23.43 -33.19 1.46
CA SER A 755 24.45 -33.11 2.52
C SER A 755 23.77 -32.99 3.89
N SER A 756 24.43 -33.55 4.93
CA SER A 756 24.00 -33.35 6.31
C SER A 756 24.36 -31.92 6.79
N PRO A 757 23.44 -31.22 7.48
CA PRO A 757 23.73 -29.90 8.03
C PRO A 757 24.89 -29.86 9.04
N GLU A 758 25.20 -30.97 9.67
CA GLU A 758 26.28 -31.08 10.67
C GLU A 758 27.70 -31.17 10.06
N HIS A 759 27.79 -31.25 8.72
CA HIS A 759 29.06 -31.49 8.02
C HIS A 759 29.43 -30.37 7.05
N THR A 760 29.29 -29.11 7.47
CA THR A 760 29.60 -27.92 6.62
C THR A 760 31.13 -27.74 6.37
N ALA A 761 32.00 -28.51 7.01
CA ALA A 761 33.44 -28.34 6.88
C ALA A 761 34.17 -29.42 6.08
N ASN A 762 33.53 -30.55 5.73
CA ASN A 762 34.17 -31.62 4.94
C ASN A 762 33.18 -32.31 4.00
N THR A 763 33.31 -32.03 2.73
CA THR A 763 32.45 -32.46 1.63
C THR A 763 32.49 -33.95 1.26
N THR A 764 33.07 -34.79 2.08
CA THR A 764 33.31 -36.18 1.73
C THR A 764 32.08 -37.09 1.80
N ASN A 765 30.96 -36.63 2.36
CA ASN A 765 29.74 -37.43 2.49
C ASN A 765 28.53 -36.80 1.76
N ALA A 766 28.75 -35.91 0.81
CA ALA A 766 27.65 -35.38 -0.01
C ALA A 766 27.30 -36.34 -1.14
N ILE A 767 26.02 -36.69 -1.29
CA ILE A 767 25.51 -37.45 -2.43
C ILE A 767 25.14 -36.44 -3.51
N THR A 768 25.81 -36.50 -4.64
CA THR A 768 25.52 -35.65 -5.80
C THR A 768 24.93 -36.47 -6.93
N GLY A 769 24.00 -35.88 -7.66
CA GLY A 769 23.44 -36.49 -8.85
C GLY A 769 23.21 -35.48 -9.96
N LYS A 770 23.14 -36.01 -11.20
CA LYS A 770 22.87 -35.19 -12.37
C LYS A 770 21.94 -35.92 -13.30
N ARG A 771 20.89 -35.26 -13.81
CA ARG A 771 19.98 -35.80 -14.81
C ARG A 771 19.75 -34.80 -15.91
N ARG A 772 19.83 -35.27 -17.16
CA ARG A 772 19.55 -34.44 -18.34
C ARG A 772 18.16 -34.76 -18.87
N PHE A 773 17.49 -33.75 -19.36
CA PHE A 773 16.19 -33.80 -19.98
C PHE A 773 16.26 -33.05 -21.31
N SER A 774 15.79 -33.70 -22.39
CA SER A 774 15.56 -32.98 -23.65
C SER A 774 14.32 -32.10 -23.52
N LYS A 775 14.25 -31.03 -24.32
CA LYS A 775 13.06 -30.17 -24.46
C LYS A 775 11.81 -31.03 -24.72
N ALA A 776 11.88 -31.99 -25.64
CA ALA A 776 10.76 -32.88 -25.97
C ALA A 776 10.30 -33.75 -24.79
N GLN A 777 11.21 -34.19 -23.91
CA GLN A 777 10.82 -34.88 -22.68
C GLN A 777 10.07 -34.01 -21.73
N LEU A 778 10.51 -32.76 -21.54
CA LEU A 778 9.81 -31.82 -20.69
C LEU A 778 8.45 -31.41 -21.28
N GLU A 779 8.34 -31.20 -22.60
CA GLU A 779 7.08 -30.92 -23.28
C GLU A 779 6.07 -32.09 -23.13
N ASN A 780 6.54 -33.32 -23.23
CA ASN A 780 5.69 -34.50 -23.05
C ASN A 780 5.17 -34.63 -21.61
N PHE A 781 5.97 -34.29 -20.62
CA PHE A 781 5.53 -34.24 -19.21
C PHE A 781 4.49 -33.14 -18.96
N LEU A 782 4.59 -32.02 -19.67
CA LEU A 782 3.70 -30.87 -19.52
C LEU A 782 2.40 -30.99 -20.34
N SER A 783 2.35 -31.89 -21.30
CA SER A 783 1.18 -32.12 -22.15
C SER A 783 0.04 -32.87 -21.46
N THR A 784 0.24 -33.35 -20.24
CA THR A 784 -0.81 -33.98 -19.44
C THR A 784 -1.70 -32.90 -18.81
N ASP A 785 -2.99 -33.00 -19.02
CA ASP A 785 -4.01 -32.06 -18.54
C ASP A 785 -4.43 -32.42 -17.10
N PRO A 786 -4.39 -31.44 -16.14
CA PRO A 786 -3.72 -30.14 -16.21
C PRO A 786 -2.24 -30.24 -15.80
N PRO A 787 -1.34 -29.48 -16.41
CA PRO A 787 0.08 -29.45 -16.07
C PRO A 787 0.26 -28.68 -14.76
N LYS A 788 0.04 -29.34 -13.63
CA LYS A 788 0.07 -28.69 -12.32
C LYS A 788 1.47 -28.56 -11.74
N SER A 789 2.30 -29.54 -11.99
CA SER A 789 3.70 -29.56 -11.55
C SER A 789 4.40 -30.75 -12.23
N LEU A 790 5.69 -30.57 -12.52
CA LEU A 790 6.48 -31.58 -13.20
C LEU A 790 7.28 -32.38 -12.18
N THR A 791 6.96 -33.65 -12.00
CA THR A 791 7.80 -34.58 -11.24
C THR A 791 9.07 -34.90 -12.02
N LEU A 792 10.18 -34.33 -11.66
CA LEU A 792 11.46 -34.50 -12.33
C LEU A 792 12.15 -35.82 -11.94
N LEU A 793 11.99 -36.23 -10.68
CA LEU A 793 12.71 -37.38 -10.16
C LEU A 793 11.94 -38.05 -9.00
N PRO A 794 11.45 -39.28 -9.16
CA PRO A 794 11.04 -40.07 -8.03
C PRO A 794 12.29 -40.50 -7.24
N LEU A 795 12.39 -40.14 -5.98
CA LEU A 795 13.44 -40.58 -5.09
C LEU A 795 12.93 -41.80 -4.33
N HIS A 796 13.05 -42.99 -4.95
CA HIS A 796 12.74 -44.24 -4.26
C HIS A 796 13.94 -44.66 -3.39
N SER A 797 13.70 -44.73 -2.07
CA SER A 797 14.59 -45.34 -1.10
C SER A 797 16.08 -44.95 -1.23
N LEU A 798 16.43 -43.81 -0.72
CA LEU A 798 17.85 -43.47 -0.46
C LEU A 798 18.42 -44.25 0.74
N LYS A 799 17.67 -45.24 1.25
CA LYS A 799 18.00 -45.97 2.48
C LYS A 799 19.40 -46.58 2.46
N ASP A 800 19.87 -47.02 1.30
CA ASP A 800 21.19 -47.61 1.18
C ASP A 800 22.32 -46.62 0.89
N GLN A 801 21.96 -45.32 0.68
CA GLN A 801 22.90 -44.27 0.32
C GLN A 801 23.00 -43.13 1.32
N LEU A 802 22.03 -43.03 2.27
CA LEU A 802 22.11 -42.04 3.33
C LEU A 802 23.12 -42.48 4.37
N PRO A 803 24.06 -41.61 4.78
CA PRO A 803 24.89 -41.89 5.93
C PRO A 803 23.98 -42.15 7.13
N LYS A 804 24.22 -43.18 7.89
CA LYS A 804 23.55 -43.44 9.17
C LYS A 804 23.79 -42.21 10.06
N ILE A 805 22.70 -41.46 10.30
CA ILE A 805 22.71 -40.32 11.20
C ILE A 805 22.82 -40.81 12.62
#